data_50ca02816ea2b42f080d73e71ecadb9a
#
_entry.id   50ca02816ea2b42f080d73e71ecadb9a
#
_cell.length_a   1.000
_cell.length_b   1.000
_cell.length_c   1.000
_cell.angle_alpha   90.00
_cell.angle_beta   90.00
_cell.angle_gamma   90.00
#
_symmetry.space_group_name_H-M   'P 1'
#
loop_
_entity.id
_entity.type
_entity.pdbx_description
1 polymer ?
#
loop_
_entity_poly.entity_id
_entity_poly.type
_entity_poly.pdbx_seq_one_letter_code
_entity_poly.pdbx_strand_id
1 'polypeptide(L)'
;MDAKKEIEQLRKEIEYHNRLYYVEDAPVISDYDYDMLMVRLTKLEEEHPELITKTSPTQRVGGKALSQFTPVVHRVPLESLSDVFSFDELRTFGERMDQSLGKERQFCVEPKIDGLSMSLEYENGYFVRGATRGDGTTGEDVTENLRTVRSLPMHLMDAPENLIVRGEVYMSKSVFNAINSEREINGEALLANPRNAAAGSIRQLDPQIAASRKLDIVCFNMQYTDGKAYATHSETLDAMKHMGFPVVPYKLCETIDECCERIDLIGQSRESFAYDIDGAVIKINSLNQRQMLGSTAKFPRWAVAYKYPPEKKESKVVDIVVQVGRTGVLTPKAVIEPIRLAGTTVSNATLHNQDNIDRLDIRIGDTVLVQKAGEIIPEVLSVNKEKRPEGTEKFMMPEFCPECGAPVARDPDGAAIRCTSPECPAQRLRNLAHFASREAMDIEGLGISVCQQLINSGLVNSPAELYSLDAQSVATMDRMGVKSADNLIKAIDKSKNAGLARLLCAFGIRQVGQKAAKTLAQHFGTLDKLMQATADELKVVPDIGDITAGFITEWFALPQSRHQIKLLREAGVSFESLDAVKDSRFAGLTFVLTGELSGYKRDEAAAIIESYGGKASSSVSKKTSYVLAGENAGSKLKKANELGINVISEEQFNEMIK
;
A
#
# COMPACT_ATOMS: atom_id res chain seq x y z
N MET A 1 21.06 -23.19 40.82
CA MET A 1 21.39 -23.28 39.39
C MET A 1 21.94 -21.92 38.97
N ASP A 2 22.93 -21.83 38.10
CA ASP A 2 23.44 -20.53 37.63
C ASP A 2 22.29 -19.82 36.91
N ALA A 3 21.93 -18.60 37.33
CA ALA A 3 20.79 -17.84 36.78
C ALA A 3 20.83 -17.76 35.24
N LYS A 4 22.02 -17.62 34.68
CA LYS A 4 22.23 -17.62 33.23
C LYS A 4 21.75 -18.91 32.56
N LYS A 5 22.09 -20.07 33.15
CA LYS A 5 21.66 -21.37 32.59
C LYS A 5 20.16 -21.59 32.75
N GLU A 6 19.56 -21.13 33.84
CA GLU A 6 18.11 -21.22 34.04
C GLU A 6 17.34 -20.35 33.07
N ILE A 7 17.79 -19.11 32.80
CA ILE A 7 17.22 -18.21 31.81
C ILE A 7 17.32 -18.82 30.40
N GLU A 8 18.47 -19.36 30.01
CA GLU A 8 18.66 -19.99 28.69
C GLU A 8 17.76 -21.23 28.54
N GLN A 9 17.56 -22.01 29.57
CA GLN A 9 16.68 -23.17 29.57
C GLN A 9 15.22 -22.77 29.44
N LEU A 10 14.76 -21.79 30.22
CA LEU A 10 13.37 -21.27 30.13
C LEU A 10 13.06 -20.68 28.78
N ARG A 11 13.98 -19.94 28.17
CA ARG A 11 13.79 -19.42 26.81
C ARG A 11 13.58 -20.52 25.78
N LYS A 12 14.42 -21.59 25.84
CA LYS A 12 14.28 -22.76 24.97
C LYS A 12 12.96 -23.50 25.17
N GLU A 13 12.55 -23.66 26.41
CA GLU A 13 11.30 -24.33 26.77
C GLU A 13 10.08 -23.53 26.28
N ILE A 14 10.07 -22.22 26.48
CA ILE A 14 9.01 -21.32 25.99
C ILE A 14 8.97 -21.34 24.44
N GLU A 15 10.12 -21.31 23.77
CA GLU A 15 10.18 -21.41 22.30
C GLU A 15 9.68 -22.76 21.78
N TYR A 16 10.01 -23.86 22.46
CA TYR A 16 9.51 -25.18 22.16
C TYR A 16 7.97 -25.26 22.25
N HIS A 17 7.38 -24.72 23.35
CA HIS A 17 5.93 -24.70 23.52
C HIS A 17 5.23 -23.74 22.52
N ASN A 18 5.85 -22.61 22.17
CA ASN A 18 5.37 -21.75 21.10
C ASN A 18 5.31 -22.50 19.76
N ARG A 19 6.34 -23.28 19.43
CA ARG A 19 6.36 -24.09 18.21
C ARG A 19 5.22 -25.12 18.19
N LEU A 20 5.06 -25.87 19.28
CA LEU A 20 3.98 -26.85 19.39
C LEU A 20 2.60 -26.22 19.24
N TYR A 21 2.39 -25.05 19.82
CA TYR A 21 1.12 -24.34 19.76
C TYR A 21 0.84 -23.71 18.39
N TYR A 22 1.79 -22.91 17.85
CA TYR A 22 1.56 -22.09 16.65
C TYR A 22 1.92 -22.78 15.32
N VAL A 23 2.76 -23.82 15.34
CA VAL A 23 3.26 -24.47 14.11
C VAL A 23 2.73 -25.88 13.96
N GLU A 24 2.66 -26.63 15.06
CA GLU A 24 2.30 -28.06 15.03
C GLU A 24 0.84 -28.32 15.45
N ASP A 25 0.15 -27.28 15.98
CA ASP A 25 -1.23 -27.38 16.52
C ASP A 25 -1.40 -28.54 17.51
N ALA A 26 -0.37 -28.78 18.31
CA ALA A 26 -0.25 -29.90 19.25
C ALA A 26 0.27 -29.43 20.63
N PRO A 27 -0.43 -28.55 21.34
CA PRO A 27 0.00 -28.08 22.66
C PRO A 27 0.05 -29.23 23.65
N VAL A 28 1.17 -29.31 24.41
CA VAL A 28 1.40 -30.37 25.41
C VAL A 28 1.36 -29.85 26.83
N ILE A 29 1.22 -28.54 27.03
CA ILE A 29 1.01 -27.91 28.36
C ILE A 29 -0.24 -27.02 28.31
N SER A 30 -0.80 -26.73 29.51
CA SER A 30 -1.90 -25.77 29.62
C SER A 30 -1.44 -24.32 29.43
N ASP A 31 -2.37 -23.41 29.08
CA ASP A 31 -2.10 -21.97 29.02
C ASP A 31 -1.57 -21.44 30.36
N TYR A 32 -2.09 -21.97 31.46
CA TYR A 32 -1.60 -21.65 32.81
C TYR A 32 -0.15 -22.04 33.03
N ASP A 33 0.25 -23.25 32.63
CA ASP A 33 1.65 -23.70 32.77
C ASP A 33 2.60 -22.87 31.91
N TYR A 34 2.17 -22.52 30.69
CA TYR A 34 2.91 -21.62 29.82
C TYR A 34 3.08 -20.23 30.44
N ASP A 35 2.02 -19.64 31.00
CA ASP A 35 2.07 -18.35 31.67
C ASP A 35 3.02 -18.39 32.88
N MET A 36 3.07 -19.51 33.61
CA MET A 36 4.00 -19.68 34.73
C MET A 36 5.47 -19.73 34.30
N LEU A 37 5.78 -20.32 33.13
CA LEU A 37 7.12 -20.25 32.53
C LEU A 37 7.50 -18.81 32.22
N MET A 38 6.59 -18.04 31.62
CA MET A 38 6.77 -16.63 31.30
C MET A 38 6.99 -15.77 32.56
N VAL A 39 6.20 -15.98 33.62
CA VAL A 39 6.35 -15.28 34.91
C VAL A 39 7.71 -15.59 35.53
N ARG A 40 8.15 -16.84 35.47
CA ARG A 40 9.46 -17.28 36.03
C ARG A 40 10.61 -16.61 35.24
N LEU A 41 10.54 -16.61 33.92
CA LEU A 41 11.54 -15.95 33.06
C LEU A 41 11.60 -14.44 33.33
N THR A 42 10.46 -13.77 33.39
CA THR A 42 10.37 -12.32 33.68
C THR A 42 11.05 -11.98 34.99
N LYS A 43 10.75 -12.74 36.06
CA LYS A 43 11.34 -12.52 37.37
C LYS A 43 12.86 -12.67 37.37
N LEU A 44 13.39 -13.71 36.71
CA LEU A 44 14.82 -13.92 36.61
C LEU A 44 15.52 -12.82 35.79
N GLU A 45 14.89 -12.34 34.74
CA GLU A 45 15.42 -11.24 33.93
C GLU A 45 15.32 -9.87 34.64
N GLU A 46 14.36 -9.67 35.53
CA GLU A 46 14.30 -8.50 36.43
C GLU A 46 15.42 -8.54 37.48
N GLU A 47 15.72 -9.75 38.03
CA GLU A 47 16.81 -9.94 38.98
C GLU A 47 18.20 -9.85 38.32
N HIS A 48 18.30 -10.11 37.00
CA HIS A 48 19.52 -10.13 36.19
C HIS A 48 19.37 -9.35 34.87
N PRO A 49 19.24 -8.02 34.93
CA PRO A 49 18.99 -7.21 33.72
C PRO A 49 20.09 -7.32 32.65
N GLU A 50 21.31 -7.64 33.04
CA GLU A 50 22.47 -7.84 32.15
C GLU A 50 22.36 -9.09 31.27
N LEU A 51 21.47 -10.03 31.61
CA LEU A 51 21.19 -11.23 30.83
C LEU A 51 20.01 -11.09 29.87
N ILE A 52 19.31 -9.96 29.89
CA ILE A 52 18.21 -9.69 28.95
C ILE A 52 18.75 -9.59 27.54
N THR A 53 18.13 -10.32 26.60
CA THR A 53 18.41 -10.22 25.16
C THR A 53 17.22 -9.62 24.41
N LYS A 54 17.47 -8.93 23.29
CA LYS A 54 16.40 -8.37 22.44
C LYS A 54 15.44 -9.43 21.90
N THR A 55 15.86 -10.68 21.87
CA THR A 55 15.08 -11.82 21.36
C THR A 55 14.38 -12.60 22.47
N SER A 56 14.55 -12.21 23.75
CA SER A 56 13.86 -12.86 24.86
C SER A 56 12.33 -12.80 24.66
N PRO A 57 11.60 -13.89 24.97
CA PRO A 57 10.14 -13.88 24.99
C PRO A 57 9.53 -12.74 25.83
N THR A 58 10.20 -12.31 26.89
CA THR A 58 9.77 -11.20 27.77
C THR A 58 9.88 -9.83 27.10
N GLN A 59 10.74 -9.68 26.08
CA GLN A 59 11.00 -8.42 25.38
C GLN A 59 10.11 -8.19 24.16
N ARG A 60 9.17 -9.10 23.87
CA ARG A 60 8.28 -8.98 22.69
C ARG A 60 7.39 -7.73 22.72
N VAL A 61 7.14 -7.14 23.88
CA VAL A 61 6.20 -6.00 24.07
C VAL A 61 6.90 -4.76 24.64
N GLY A 62 8.24 -4.72 24.65
CA GLY A 62 9.04 -3.66 25.34
C GLY A 62 9.41 -2.45 24.47
N GLY A 63 8.95 -2.32 23.21
CA GLY A 63 9.27 -1.21 22.32
C GLY A 63 8.68 0.13 22.80
N LYS A 64 9.45 1.24 22.62
CA LYS A 64 8.92 2.59 22.83
C LYS A 64 8.08 3.02 21.64
N ALA A 65 7.05 3.83 21.90
CA ALA A 65 6.26 4.45 20.82
C ALA A 65 7.18 5.26 19.88
N LEU A 66 7.02 5.01 18.57
CA LEU A 66 7.77 5.67 17.51
C LEU A 66 7.08 6.99 17.12
N SER A 67 7.83 7.93 16.55
CA SER A 67 7.26 9.13 15.95
C SER A 67 6.85 8.91 14.49
N GLN A 68 7.55 8.00 13.79
CA GLN A 68 7.28 7.60 12.40
C GLN A 68 8.00 6.28 12.09
N PHE A 69 7.58 5.58 11.03
CA PHE A 69 8.28 4.40 10.52
C PHE A 69 9.44 4.80 9.61
N THR A 70 10.55 4.08 9.74
CA THR A 70 11.72 4.27 8.86
C THR A 70 11.49 3.53 7.55
N PRO A 71 11.76 4.14 6.37
CA PRO A 71 11.73 3.43 5.10
C PRO A 71 12.82 2.35 5.04
N VAL A 72 12.48 1.18 4.49
CA VAL A 72 13.39 0.05 4.28
C VAL A 72 13.38 -0.33 2.80
N VAL A 73 14.55 -0.29 2.16
CA VAL A 73 14.73 -0.81 0.80
C VAL A 73 14.90 -2.33 0.89
N HIS A 74 14.05 -3.08 0.18
CA HIS A 74 14.11 -4.54 0.18
C HIS A 74 15.34 -5.05 -0.57
N ARG A 75 16.09 -5.96 0.05
CA ARG A 75 17.22 -6.65 -0.61
C ARG A 75 16.76 -7.49 -1.81
N VAL A 76 15.57 -8.10 -1.70
CA VAL A 76 14.89 -8.81 -2.78
C VAL A 76 13.53 -8.16 -3.00
N PRO A 77 13.20 -7.70 -4.22
CA PRO A 77 11.91 -7.08 -4.50
C PRO A 77 10.72 -7.98 -4.14
N LEU A 78 9.67 -7.39 -3.58
CA LEU A 78 8.45 -8.09 -3.21
C LEU A 78 7.40 -7.94 -4.31
N GLU A 79 7.53 -8.76 -5.36
CA GLU A 79 6.65 -8.73 -6.53
C GLU A 79 5.19 -9.03 -6.16
N SER A 80 4.27 -8.39 -6.88
CA SER A 80 2.85 -8.74 -6.89
C SER A 80 2.59 -9.93 -7.80
N LEU A 81 1.41 -10.55 -7.72
CA LEU A 81 0.99 -11.61 -8.64
C LEU A 81 0.03 -11.04 -9.69
N SER A 82 -0.01 -11.66 -10.85
CA SER A 82 -1.09 -11.44 -11.82
C SER A 82 -2.32 -12.21 -11.38
N ASP A 83 -3.50 -11.61 -11.49
CA ASP A 83 -4.77 -12.25 -11.14
C ASP A 83 -5.38 -12.94 -12.36
N VAL A 84 -6.07 -14.06 -12.13
CA VAL A 84 -6.98 -14.74 -13.04
C VAL A 84 -8.30 -15.02 -12.31
N PHE A 85 -9.42 -14.93 -13.04
CA PHE A 85 -10.77 -14.95 -12.47
C PHE A 85 -11.62 -16.13 -12.96
N SER A 86 -11.04 -16.98 -13.84
CA SER A 86 -11.71 -18.17 -14.37
C SER A 86 -10.73 -19.32 -14.55
N PHE A 87 -11.25 -20.54 -14.60
CA PHE A 87 -10.44 -21.72 -14.91
C PHE A 87 -9.93 -21.72 -16.37
N ASP A 88 -10.61 -21.04 -17.29
CA ASP A 88 -10.13 -20.90 -18.67
C ASP A 88 -8.91 -19.98 -18.74
N GLU A 89 -8.88 -18.89 -17.97
CA GLU A 89 -7.69 -18.06 -17.83
C GLU A 89 -6.54 -18.82 -17.15
N LEU A 90 -6.85 -19.67 -16.17
CA LEU A 90 -5.87 -20.53 -15.52
C LEU A 90 -5.32 -21.59 -16.49
N ARG A 91 -6.17 -22.19 -17.35
CA ARG A 91 -5.71 -23.11 -18.42
C ARG A 91 -4.81 -22.39 -19.41
N THR A 92 -5.13 -21.15 -19.78
CA THR A 92 -4.27 -20.31 -20.63
C THR A 92 -2.90 -20.06 -19.96
N PHE A 93 -2.85 -19.87 -18.64
CA PHE A 93 -1.59 -19.83 -17.90
C PHE A 93 -0.84 -21.17 -18.02
N GLY A 94 -1.52 -22.31 -17.85
CA GLY A 94 -0.94 -23.64 -18.00
C GLY A 94 -0.35 -23.88 -19.39
N GLU A 95 -1.07 -23.52 -20.45
CA GLU A 95 -0.59 -23.62 -21.85
C GLU A 95 0.68 -22.80 -22.08
N ARG A 96 0.79 -21.60 -21.51
CA ARG A 96 2.03 -20.80 -21.56
C ARG A 96 3.19 -21.48 -20.84
N MET A 97 2.92 -22.16 -19.73
CA MET A 97 3.94 -22.94 -19.02
C MET A 97 4.38 -24.13 -19.85
N ASP A 98 3.45 -24.84 -20.51
CA ASP A 98 3.75 -25.97 -21.41
C ASP A 98 4.61 -25.55 -22.62
N GLN A 99 4.30 -24.38 -23.20
CA GLN A 99 5.10 -23.83 -24.30
C GLN A 99 6.52 -23.45 -23.87
N SER A 100 6.69 -22.95 -22.64
CA SER A 100 7.97 -22.45 -22.16
C SER A 100 8.86 -23.54 -21.53
N LEU A 101 8.28 -24.54 -20.87
CA LEU A 101 8.97 -25.51 -20.03
C LEU A 101 8.79 -26.97 -20.52
N GLY A 102 7.85 -27.20 -21.44
CA GLY A 102 7.38 -28.56 -21.77
C GLY A 102 6.44 -29.11 -20.69
N LYS A 103 6.15 -30.41 -20.76
CA LYS A 103 5.22 -31.08 -19.84
C LYS A 103 5.86 -31.54 -18.53
N GLU A 104 7.17 -31.49 -18.41
CA GLU A 104 7.90 -31.86 -17.19
C GLU A 104 7.94 -30.68 -16.20
N ARG A 105 6.77 -30.32 -15.68
CA ARG A 105 6.60 -29.30 -14.69
C ARG A 105 5.62 -29.73 -13.63
N GLN A 106 5.80 -29.21 -12.43
CA GLN A 106 4.93 -29.44 -11.30
C GLN A 106 4.47 -28.10 -10.73
N PHE A 107 3.22 -27.99 -10.34
CA PHE A 107 2.63 -26.84 -9.71
C PHE A 107 2.53 -27.03 -8.20
N CYS A 108 2.70 -25.93 -7.44
CA CYS A 108 2.40 -25.85 -6.03
C CYS A 108 1.19 -24.93 -5.86
N VAL A 109 0.10 -25.45 -5.28
CA VAL A 109 -1.15 -24.72 -5.06
C VAL A 109 -1.32 -24.42 -3.57
N GLU A 110 -1.48 -23.15 -3.24
CA GLU A 110 -1.58 -22.62 -1.88
C GLU A 110 -2.85 -21.78 -1.73
N PRO A 111 -3.51 -21.74 -0.55
CA PRO A 111 -4.54 -20.72 -0.29
C PRO A 111 -3.91 -19.32 -0.29
N LYS A 112 -4.61 -18.37 -0.90
CA LYS A 112 -4.21 -16.96 -0.92
C LYS A 112 -4.78 -16.26 0.32
N ILE A 113 -3.90 -16.02 1.29
CA ILE A 113 -4.26 -15.39 2.56
C ILE A 113 -4.58 -13.92 2.33
N ASP A 114 -5.65 -13.43 2.92
CA ASP A 114 -6.06 -12.03 2.86
C ASP A 114 -5.55 -11.26 4.07
N GLY A 115 -4.32 -10.76 3.98
CA GLY A 115 -3.61 -10.07 5.03
C GLY A 115 -2.73 -8.94 4.53
N LEU A 116 -1.59 -8.75 5.17
CA LEU A 116 -0.56 -7.76 4.81
C LEU A 116 0.81 -8.44 4.65
N SER A 117 1.38 -8.33 3.46
CA SER A 117 2.63 -8.98 3.11
C SER A 117 3.84 -8.33 3.77
N MET A 118 4.70 -9.14 4.38
CA MET A 118 5.90 -8.75 5.12
C MET A 118 7.15 -9.43 4.58
N SER A 119 8.25 -8.69 4.58
CA SER A 119 9.60 -9.23 4.51
C SER A 119 10.14 -9.42 5.92
N LEU A 120 10.70 -10.60 6.19
CA LEU A 120 11.24 -11.00 7.48
C LEU A 120 12.70 -11.36 7.28
N GLU A 121 13.62 -10.65 7.95
CA GLU A 121 15.05 -10.86 7.83
C GLU A 121 15.60 -11.47 9.12
N TYR A 122 16.41 -12.51 8.93
CA TYR A 122 17.10 -13.22 10.01
C TYR A 122 18.60 -13.26 9.72
N GLU A 123 19.39 -13.05 10.78
CA GLU A 123 20.85 -13.20 10.77
C GLU A 123 21.25 -14.20 11.86
N ASN A 124 22.05 -15.19 11.51
CA ASN A 124 22.48 -16.26 12.42
C ASN A 124 21.33 -16.91 13.20
N GLY A 125 20.17 -17.06 12.54
CA GLY A 125 18.96 -17.61 13.13
C GLY A 125 18.12 -16.62 13.96
N TYR A 126 18.55 -15.39 14.21
CA TYR A 126 17.81 -14.40 14.99
C TYR A 126 17.04 -13.42 14.12
N PHE A 127 15.80 -13.11 14.51
CA PHE A 127 14.98 -12.10 13.83
C PHE A 127 15.59 -10.71 14.04
N VAL A 128 16.03 -10.06 12.96
CA VAL A 128 16.68 -8.76 13.00
C VAL A 128 15.80 -7.64 12.46
N ARG A 129 15.02 -7.89 11.41
CA ARG A 129 14.18 -6.85 10.79
C ARG A 129 12.95 -7.42 10.13
N GLY A 130 11.86 -6.64 10.22
CA GLY A 130 10.65 -6.88 9.46
C GLY A 130 10.11 -5.62 8.83
N ALA A 131 9.73 -5.70 7.55
CA ALA A 131 9.25 -4.56 6.79
C ALA A 131 7.98 -4.88 6.01
N THR A 132 7.08 -3.89 5.86
CA THR A 132 5.91 -3.99 4.98
C THR A 132 6.36 -4.06 3.53
N ARG A 133 5.51 -4.63 2.64
CA ARG A 133 5.82 -4.67 1.20
C ARG A 133 6.04 -3.28 0.59
N GLY A 134 5.29 -2.27 1.03
CA GLY A 134 5.30 -0.96 0.40
C GLY A 134 4.93 -1.04 -1.08
N ASP A 135 5.75 -0.40 -1.93
CA ASP A 135 5.62 -0.45 -3.41
C ASP A 135 6.28 -1.69 -4.04
N GLY A 136 6.82 -2.59 -3.21
CA GLY A 136 7.57 -3.78 -3.63
C GLY A 136 9.09 -3.58 -3.65
N THR A 137 9.57 -2.35 -3.66
CA THR A 137 10.99 -2.00 -3.59
C THR A 137 11.34 -1.40 -2.24
N THR A 138 10.47 -0.54 -1.71
CA THR A 138 10.66 0.13 -0.42
C THR A 138 9.40 -0.08 0.43
N GLY A 139 9.59 -0.53 1.66
CA GLY A 139 8.56 -0.71 2.67
C GLY A 139 8.80 0.16 3.91
N GLU A 140 8.01 -0.08 4.96
CA GLU A 140 8.13 0.57 6.27
C GLU A 140 8.70 -0.44 7.28
N ASP A 141 9.68 -0.03 8.08
CA ASP A 141 10.21 -0.84 9.19
C ASP A 141 9.14 -1.00 10.29
N VAL A 142 8.66 -2.21 10.45
CA VAL A 142 7.66 -2.57 11.48
C VAL A 142 8.20 -3.64 12.43
N THR A 143 9.52 -3.70 12.58
CA THR A 143 10.23 -4.73 13.36
C THR A 143 9.67 -4.87 14.78
N GLU A 144 9.51 -3.75 15.49
CA GLU A 144 9.04 -3.78 16.88
C GLU A 144 7.59 -4.28 16.99
N ASN A 145 6.74 -3.96 15.99
CA ASN A 145 5.37 -4.46 15.96
C ASN A 145 5.33 -5.95 15.59
N LEU A 146 6.18 -6.41 14.67
CA LEU A 146 6.30 -7.84 14.33
C LEU A 146 6.81 -8.68 15.49
N ARG A 147 7.65 -8.12 16.37
CA ARG A 147 8.07 -8.81 17.60
C ARG A 147 6.89 -9.19 18.51
N THR A 148 5.78 -8.46 18.43
CA THR A 148 4.57 -8.75 19.20
C THR A 148 3.73 -9.89 18.62
N VAL A 149 3.98 -10.30 17.38
CA VAL A 149 3.31 -11.43 16.73
C VAL A 149 3.85 -12.75 17.29
N ARG A 150 3.03 -13.44 18.08
CA ARG A 150 3.49 -14.60 18.85
C ARG A 150 3.89 -15.80 17.99
N SER A 151 3.21 -16.00 16.87
CA SER A 151 3.52 -17.05 15.90
C SER A 151 4.80 -16.81 15.09
N LEU A 152 5.38 -15.59 15.14
CA LEU A 152 6.66 -15.30 14.50
C LEU A 152 7.82 -15.79 15.38
N PRO A 153 8.67 -16.74 14.95
CA PRO A 153 9.81 -17.17 15.72
C PRO A 153 10.87 -16.06 15.82
N MET A 154 11.36 -15.77 17.03
CA MET A 154 12.45 -14.80 17.24
C MET A 154 13.82 -15.45 17.04
N HIS A 155 13.90 -16.77 17.14
CA HIS A 155 15.08 -17.58 16.89
C HIS A 155 14.69 -18.85 16.12
N LEU A 156 15.46 -19.17 15.09
CA LEU A 156 15.26 -20.32 14.21
C LEU A 156 16.25 -21.44 14.54
N MET A 157 15.82 -22.67 14.35
CA MET A 157 16.70 -23.84 14.44
C MET A 157 17.35 -24.11 13.07
N ASP A 158 18.61 -24.53 13.08
CA ASP A 158 19.35 -24.94 11.87
C ASP A 158 19.28 -23.90 10.73
N ALA A 159 19.23 -22.63 11.09
CA ALA A 159 19.10 -21.53 10.15
C ALA A 159 20.43 -21.20 9.45
N PRO A 160 20.40 -20.74 8.18
CA PRO A 160 21.56 -20.17 7.50
C PRO A 160 22.01 -18.86 8.18
N GLU A 161 23.20 -18.37 7.81
CA GLU A 161 23.72 -17.10 8.32
C GLU A 161 22.77 -15.94 7.98
N ASN A 162 22.30 -15.87 6.73
CA ASN A 162 21.33 -14.88 6.28
C ASN A 162 20.12 -15.56 5.64
N LEU A 163 18.94 -15.18 6.09
CA LEU A 163 17.66 -15.67 5.57
C LEU A 163 16.66 -14.53 5.44
N ILE A 164 15.97 -14.47 4.29
CA ILE A 164 14.83 -13.57 4.09
C ILE A 164 13.62 -14.42 3.72
N VAL A 165 12.56 -14.29 4.52
CA VAL A 165 11.30 -14.99 4.33
C VAL A 165 10.18 -13.99 4.07
N ARG A 166 9.23 -14.35 3.21
CA ARG A 166 8.01 -13.59 2.98
C ARG A 166 6.84 -14.29 3.65
N GLY A 167 6.10 -13.52 4.45
CA GLY A 167 4.90 -13.98 5.13
C GLY A 167 3.74 -13.00 4.95
N GLU A 168 2.54 -13.46 5.33
CA GLU A 168 1.34 -12.64 5.38
C GLU A 168 0.90 -12.50 6.83
N VAL A 169 0.88 -11.27 7.35
CA VAL A 169 0.32 -10.96 8.68
C VAL A 169 -1.19 -10.81 8.54
N TYR A 170 -1.92 -11.45 9.43
CA TYR A 170 -3.38 -11.44 9.42
C TYR A 170 -3.95 -11.31 10.84
N MET A 171 -5.22 -10.97 10.92
CA MET A 171 -6.01 -11.09 12.14
C MET A 171 -6.95 -12.28 11.98
N SER A 172 -6.93 -13.22 12.93
CA SER A 172 -7.82 -14.37 12.86
C SER A 172 -9.29 -13.96 13.00
N LYS A 173 -10.18 -14.74 12.40
CA LYS A 173 -11.65 -14.52 12.46
C LYS A 173 -12.15 -14.43 13.90
N SER A 174 -11.62 -15.28 14.80
CA SER A 174 -11.98 -15.29 16.21
C SER A 174 -11.55 -14.01 16.94
N VAL A 175 -10.31 -13.55 16.72
CA VAL A 175 -9.80 -12.31 17.30
C VAL A 175 -10.55 -11.09 16.77
N PHE A 176 -10.82 -11.05 15.47
CA PHE A 176 -11.59 -9.96 14.84
C PHE A 176 -13.00 -9.84 15.44
N ASN A 177 -13.69 -10.96 15.60
CA ASN A 177 -15.02 -10.98 16.19
C ASN A 177 -15.00 -10.57 17.66
N ALA A 178 -14.02 -11.05 18.45
CA ALA A 178 -13.86 -10.68 19.85
C ALA A 178 -13.61 -9.17 20.03
N ILE A 179 -12.70 -8.59 19.23
CA ILE A 179 -12.42 -7.15 19.27
C ILE A 179 -13.68 -6.34 18.88
N ASN A 180 -14.41 -6.77 17.84
CA ASN A 180 -15.62 -6.05 17.43
C ASN A 180 -16.73 -6.15 18.48
N SER A 181 -16.89 -7.27 19.17
CA SER A 181 -17.84 -7.40 20.29
C SER A 181 -17.49 -6.47 21.45
N GLU A 182 -16.21 -6.34 21.80
CA GLU A 182 -15.73 -5.39 22.82
C GLU A 182 -15.98 -3.93 22.41
N ARG A 183 -15.68 -3.58 21.16
CA ARG A 183 -15.90 -2.24 20.62
C ARG A 183 -17.39 -1.86 20.60
N GLU A 184 -18.27 -2.82 20.27
CA GLU A 184 -19.72 -2.62 20.29
C GLU A 184 -20.21 -2.32 21.71
N ILE A 185 -19.74 -3.07 22.71
CA ILE A 185 -20.04 -2.83 24.13
C ILE A 185 -19.59 -1.43 24.56
N ASN A 186 -18.42 -0.99 24.09
CA ASN A 186 -17.84 0.32 24.42
C ASN A 186 -18.41 1.47 23.56
N GLY A 187 -19.32 1.21 22.62
CA GLY A 187 -19.88 2.22 21.70
C GLY A 187 -18.89 2.76 20.69
N GLU A 188 -17.82 2.03 20.39
CA GLU A 188 -16.79 2.41 19.42
C GLU A 188 -17.16 1.95 18.00
N ALA A 189 -16.58 2.61 16.98
CA ALA A 189 -16.76 2.19 15.60
C ALA A 189 -16.13 0.80 15.36
N LEU A 190 -16.89 -0.10 14.75
CA LEU A 190 -16.42 -1.46 14.46
C LEU A 190 -15.31 -1.47 13.41
N LEU A 191 -14.43 -2.44 13.51
CA LEU A 191 -13.44 -2.74 12.47
C LEU A 191 -14.15 -3.28 11.23
N ALA A 192 -13.73 -2.86 10.03
CA ALA A 192 -14.45 -3.15 8.78
C ALA A 192 -14.26 -4.59 8.30
N ASN A 193 -13.03 -5.09 8.31
CA ASN A 193 -12.67 -6.46 7.94
C ASN A 193 -11.33 -6.86 8.58
N PRO A 194 -11.02 -8.18 8.67
CA PRO A 194 -9.79 -8.67 9.29
C PRO A 194 -8.51 -8.15 8.63
N ARG A 195 -8.46 -8.06 7.29
CA ARG A 195 -7.29 -7.55 6.55
C ARG A 195 -6.96 -6.09 6.91
N ASN A 196 -7.95 -5.19 6.83
CA ASN A 196 -7.75 -3.78 7.16
C ASN A 196 -7.44 -3.60 8.65
N ALA A 197 -8.04 -4.42 9.51
CA ALA A 197 -7.74 -4.47 10.93
C ALA A 197 -6.28 -4.88 11.20
N ALA A 198 -5.79 -5.92 10.51
CA ALA A 198 -4.39 -6.34 10.60
C ALA A 198 -3.45 -5.25 10.08
N ALA A 199 -3.72 -4.68 8.89
CA ALA A 199 -2.91 -3.62 8.28
C ALA A 199 -2.83 -2.36 9.16
N GLY A 200 -3.96 -1.93 9.75
CA GLY A 200 -4.00 -0.81 10.67
C GLY A 200 -3.31 -1.10 12.00
N SER A 201 -3.34 -2.35 12.47
CA SER A 201 -2.73 -2.75 13.73
C SER A 201 -1.21 -2.89 13.65
N ILE A 202 -0.68 -3.52 12.59
CA ILE A 202 0.78 -3.69 12.43
C ILE A 202 1.49 -2.35 12.16
N ARG A 203 0.76 -1.32 11.74
CA ARG A 203 1.27 0.04 11.48
C ARG A 203 0.93 1.02 12.60
N GLN A 204 0.69 0.54 13.83
CA GLN A 204 0.60 1.38 15.01
C GLN A 204 1.98 1.86 15.41
N LEU A 205 2.10 3.13 15.79
CA LEU A 205 3.38 3.69 16.27
C LEU A 205 3.76 3.16 17.67
N ASP A 206 2.77 2.71 18.44
CA ASP A 206 2.97 2.06 19.72
C ASP A 206 2.85 0.53 19.58
N PRO A 207 3.94 -0.22 19.80
CA PRO A 207 3.92 -1.68 19.74
C PRO A 207 2.96 -2.34 20.75
N GLN A 208 2.63 -1.69 21.87
CA GLN A 208 1.67 -2.22 22.84
C GLN A 208 0.26 -2.31 22.24
N ILE A 209 -0.11 -1.34 21.40
CA ILE A 209 -1.38 -1.39 20.66
C ILE A 209 -1.36 -2.56 19.66
N ALA A 210 -0.26 -2.75 18.93
CA ALA A 210 -0.12 -3.90 18.03
C ALA A 210 -0.23 -5.23 18.79
N ALA A 211 0.42 -5.36 19.95
CA ALA A 211 0.35 -6.53 20.81
C ALA A 211 -1.08 -6.87 21.28
N SER A 212 -1.86 -5.85 21.64
CA SER A 212 -3.26 -6.03 22.05
C SER A 212 -4.17 -6.59 20.94
N ARG A 213 -3.76 -6.45 19.68
CA ARG A 213 -4.50 -6.90 18.50
C ARG A 213 -4.30 -8.39 18.17
N LYS A 214 -3.39 -9.08 18.85
CA LYS A 214 -3.14 -10.53 18.73
C LYS A 214 -3.05 -10.97 17.26
N LEU A 215 -2.18 -10.32 16.49
CA LEU A 215 -1.93 -10.66 15.09
C LEU A 215 -1.16 -11.98 14.98
N ASP A 216 -1.38 -12.67 13.87
CA ASP A 216 -0.67 -13.87 13.47
C ASP A 216 0.00 -13.71 12.11
N ILE A 217 0.90 -14.63 11.76
CA ILE A 217 1.61 -14.66 10.48
C ILE A 217 1.65 -16.06 9.90
N VAL A 218 1.58 -16.16 8.57
CA VAL A 218 1.87 -17.38 7.82
C VAL A 218 2.89 -17.09 6.73
N CYS A 219 3.97 -17.89 6.68
CA CYS A 219 5.06 -17.73 5.73
C CYS A 219 4.81 -18.58 4.48
N PHE A 220 5.07 -18.02 3.29
CA PHE A 220 4.76 -18.66 2.02
C PHE A 220 5.87 -18.59 0.97
N ASN A 221 7.00 -17.96 1.27
CA ASN A 221 8.12 -17.92 0.34
C ASN A 221 9.45 -17.64 1.05
N MET A 222 10.47 -18.43 0.74
CA MET A 222 11.86 -18.14 1.06
C MET A 222 12.40 -17.24 -0.05
N GLN A 223 12.68 -15.97 0.26
CA GLN A 223 13.14 -14.97 -0.72
C GLN A 223 14.64 -15.01 -0.96
N TYR A 224 15.40 -15.29 0.11
CA TYR A 224 16.85 -15.37 0.06
C TYR A 224 17.37 -16.31 1.13
N THR A 225 18.43 -17.03 0.81
CA THR A 225 19.25 -17.78 1.76
C THR A 225 20.68 -17.88 1.22
N ASP A 226 21.67 -17.78 2.07
CA ASP A 226 23.08 -18.09 1.77
C ASP A 226 23.49 -19.49 2.22
N GLY A 227 22.53 -20.26 2.74
CA GLY A 227 22.73 -21.63 3.18
C GLY A 227 22.57 -22.66 2.06
N LYS A 228 21.90 -23.77 2.37
CA LYS A 228 21.62 -24.87 1.46
C LYS A 228 20.81 -24.39 0.23
N ALA A 229 21.24 -24.78 -0.95
CA ALA A 229 20.44 -24.63 -2.16
C ALA A 229 19.29 -25.65 -2.19
N TYR A 230 18.09 -25.18 -2.56
CA TYR A 230 16.89 -26.00 -2.73
C TYR A 230 16.55 -26.12 -4.20
N ALA A 231 16.04 -27.27 -4.62
CA ALA A 231 15.63 -27.51 -6.00
C ALA A 231 14.20 -27.04 -6.25
N THR A 232 13.33 -27.16 -5.24
CA THR A 232 11.91 -26.89 -5.36
C THR A 232 11.38 -25.93 -4.29
N HIS A 233 10.27 -25.31 -4.59
CA HIS A 233 9.55 -24.45 -3.65
C HIS A 233 9.01 -25.22 -2.44
N SER A 234 8.48 -26.42 -2.68
CA SER A 234 8.01 -27.30 -1.60
C SER A 234 9.12 -27.63 -0.61
N GLU A 235 10.36 -27.91 -1.09
CA GLU A 235 11.50 -28.08 -0.20
C GLU A 235 11.79 -26.82 0.62
N THR A 236 11.62 -25.60 0.07
CA THR A 236 11.80 -24.36 0.84
C THR A 236 10.72 -24.18 1.89
N LEU A 237 9.46 -24.57 1.60
CA LEU A 237 8.36 -24.53 2.57
C LEU A 237 8.59 -25.52 3.71
N ASP A 238 9.01 -26.76 3.39
CA ASP A 238 9.32 -27.78 4.40
C ASP A 238 10.52 -27.36 5.26
N ALA A 239 11.55 -26.75 4.66
CA ALA A 239 12.69 -26.23 5.40
C ALA A 239 12.28 -25.09 6.34
N MET A 240 11.44 -24.14 5.88
CA MET A 240 10.91 -23.09 6.74
C MET A 240 10.09 -23.65 7.91
N LYS A 241 9.28 -24.69 7.66
CA LYS A 241 8.53 -25.37 8.72
C LYS A 241 9.48 -26.02 9.73
N HIS A 242 10.55 -26.68 9.25
CA HIS A 242 11.58 -27.27 10.12
C HIS A 242 12.28 -26.21 10.98
N MET A 243 12.58 -25.04 10.42
CA MET A 243 13.18 -23.89 11.13
C MET A 243 12.25 -23.28 12.18
N GLY A 244 10.94 -23.62 12.18
CA GLY A 244 9.95 -23.15 13.17
C GLY A 244 8.98 -22.08 12.65
N PHE A 245 8.92 -21.80 11.35
CA PHE A 245 7.90 -20.90 10.80
C PHE A 245 6.54 -21.58 10.68
N PRO A 246 5.44 -20.86 10.98
CA PRO A 246 4.12 -21.24 10.50
C PRO A 246 4.08 -21.06 8.98
N VAL A 247 3.87 -22.15 8.24
CA VAL A 247 3.95 -22.19 6.78
C VAL A 247 2.58 -22.43 6.18
N VAL A 248 2.30 -21.79 5.04
CA VAL A 248 1.06 -21.98 4.29
C VAL A 248 0.89 -23.46 3.88
N PRO A 249 -0.31 -24.05 4.04
CA PRO A 249 -0.57 -25.38 3.53
C PRO A 249 -0.53 -25.37 2.01
N TYR A 250 0.10 -26.40 1.42
CA TYR A 250 0.22 -26.49 -0.02
C TYR A 250 -0.13 -27.89 -0.54
N LYS A 251 -0.39 -28.00 -1.83
CA LYS A 251 -0.55 -29.26 -2.56
C LYS A 251 0.21 -29.18 -3.87
N LEU A 252 0.97 -30.24 -4.17
CA LEU A 252 1.61 -30.42 -5.46
C LEU A 252 0.61 -31.01 -6.46
N CYS A 253 0.62 -30.48 -7.68
CA CYS A 253 -0.24 -30.85 -8.80
C CYS A 253 0.62 -31.00 -10.07
N GLU A 254 0.34 -32.03 -10.86
CA GLU A 254 1.07 -32.30 -12.12
C GLU A 254 0.38 -31.60 -13.29
N THR A 255 -0.92 -31.38 -13.22
CA THR A 255 -1.72 -30.79 -14.29
C THR A 255 -2.48 -29.54 -13.81
N ILE A 256 -2.88 -28.70 -14.77
CA ILE A 256 -3.75 -27.54 -14.47
C ILE A 256 -5.13 -27.97 -14.01
N ASP A 257 -5.66 -29.10 -14.49
CA ASP A 257 -6.96 -29.59 -14.04
C ASP A 257 -6.91 -30.05 -12.58
N GLU A 258 -5.84 -30.70 -12.14
CA GLU A 258 -5.62 -30.96 -10.69
C GLU A 258 -5.50 -29.65 -9.89
N CYS A 259 -4.90 -28.59 -10.46
CA CYS A 259 -4.90 -27.28 -9.82
C CYS A 259 -6.33 -26.72 -9.68
N CYS A 260 -7.17 -26.84 -10.71
CA CYS A 260 -8.57 -26.41 -10.66
C CYS A 260 -9.35 -27.16 -9.57
N GLU A 261 -9.21 -28.49 -9.48
CA GLU A 261 -9.83 -29.30 -8.44
C GLU A 261 -9.35 -28.87 -7.04
N ARG A 262 -8.06 -28.61 -6.90
CA ARG A 262 -7.50 -28.15 -5.62
C ARG A 262 -8.00 -26.77 -5.23
N ILE A 263 -8.16 -25.85 -6.19
CA ILE A 263 -8.73 -24.51 -5.97
C ILE A 263 -10.19 -24.63 -5.48
N ASP A 264 -10.99 -25.49 -6.10
CA ASP A 264 -12.38 -25.75 -5.66
C ASP A 264 -12.43 -26.27 -4.22
N LEU A 265 -11.55 -27.21 -3.85
CA LEU A 265 -11.45 -27.75 -2.50
C LEU A 265 -11.06 -26.65 -1.48
N ILE A 266 -10.13 -25.77 -1.83
CA ILE A 266 -9.75 -24.61 -0.99
C ILE A 266 -10.96 -23.69 -0.82
N GLY A 267 -11.72 -23.42 -1.90
CA GLY A 267 -12.93 -22.61 -1.86
C GLY A 267 -14.01 -23.18 -0.94
N GLN A 268 -14.27 -24.49 -1.03
CA GLN A 268 -15.21 -25.21 -0.17
C GLN A 268 -14.79 -25.21 1.31
N SER A 269 -13.47 -25.24 1.56
CA SER A 269 -12.91 -25.25 2.92
C SER A 269 -12.69 -23.84 3.49
N ARG A 270 -13.15 -22.79 2.82
CA ARG A 270 -12.87 -21.38 3.16
C ARG A 270 -13.23 -21.03 4.61
N GLU A 271 -14.34 -21.56 5.12
CA GLU A 271 -14.81 -21.30 6.47
C GLU A 271 -13.95 -21.99 7.55
N SER A 272 -13.25 -23.07 7.22
CA SER A 272 -12.41 -23.82 8.16
C SER A 272 -11.06 -23.15 8.45
N PHE A 273 -10.62 -22.21 7.61
CA PHE A 273 -9.39 -21.46 7.88
C PHE A 273 -9.60 -20.44 9.00
N ALA A 274 -8.61 -20.32 9.88
CA ALA A 274 -8.60 -19.30 10.94
C ALA A 274 -8.51 -17.87 10.37
N TYR A 275 -8.07 -17.70 9.14
CA TYR A 275 -7.92 -16.46 8.40
C TYR A 275 -8.83 -16.41 7.17
N ASP A 276 -9.05 -15.22 6.64
CA ASP A 276 -9.75 -15.05 5.37
C ASP A 276 -8.81 -15.34 4.19
N ILE A 277 -9.38 -15.90 3.12
CA ILE A 277 -8.71 -16.13 1.84
C ILE A 277 -9.52 -15.48 0.71
N ASP A 278 -8.82 -14.85 -0.23
CA ASP A 278 -9.41 -14.20 -1.40
C ASP A 278 -9.18 -15.00 -2.70
N GLY A 279 -8.52 -16.15 -2.61
CA GLY A 279 -8.19 -16.98 -3.77
C GLY A 279 -7.27 -18.13 -3.45
N ALA A 280 -6.57 -18.58 -4.47
CA ALA A 280 -5.46 -19.53 -4.40
C ALA A 280 -4.27 -19.02 -5.21
N VAL A 281 -3.05 -19.40 -4.82
CA VAL A 281 -1.84 -19.08 -5.57
C VAL A 281 -1.29 -20.35 -6.20
N ILE A 282 -1.08 -20.31 -7.51
CA ILE A 282 -0.50 -21.38 -8.29
C ILE A 282 0.91 -20.97 -8.69
N LYS A 283 1.90 -21.76 -8.32
CA LYS A 283 3.32 -21.49 -8.55
C LYS A 283 3.97 -22.68 -9.25
N ILE A 284 4.91 -22.46 -10.17
CA ILE A 284 5.81 -23.51 -10.64
C ILE A 284 6.66 -23.98 -9.45
N ASN A 285 6.75 -25.29 -9.22
CA ASN A 285 7.46 -25.85 -8.07
C ASN A 285 8.99 -25.77 -8.21
N SER A 286 9.54 -26.06 -9.38
CA SER A 286 10.99 -26.03 -9.63
C SER A 286 11.55 -24.60 -9.60
N LEU A 287 12.53 -24.33 -8.73
CA LEU A 287 13.19 -23.02 -8.62
C LEU A 287 14.03 -22.70 -9.85
N ASN A 288 14.65 -23.69 -10.48
CA ASN A 288 15.38 -23.50 -11.73
C ASN A 288 14.44 -23.07 -12.87
N GLN A 289 13.27 -23.70 -13.01
CA GLN A 289 12.27 -23.30 -13.99
C GLN A 289 11.74 -21.89 -13.75
N ARG A 290 11.60 -21.46 -12.47
CA ARG A 290 11.25 -20.07 -12.14
C ARG A 290 12.29 -19.07 -12.64
N GLN A 291 13.58 -19.38 -12.48
CA GLN A 291 14.66 -18.55 -13.01
C GLN A 291 14.63 -18.42 -14.53
N MET A 292 14.33 -19.53 -15.24
CA MET A 292 14.19 -19.54 -16.71
C MET A 292 13.02 -18.66 -17.18
N LEU A 293 11.88 -18.72 -16.49
CA LEU A 293 10.68 -17.94 -16.82
C LEU A 293 10.85 -16.44 -16.50
N GLY A 294 11.57 -16.14 -15.42
CA GLY A 294 11.82 -14.78 -14.97
C GLY A 294 10.55 -14.02 -14.56
N SER A 295 10.66 -12.70 -14.54
CA SER A 295 9.59 -11.78 -14.16
C SER A 295 9.40 -10.68 -15.20
N THR A 296 8.22 -10.09 -15.24
CA THR A 296 7.94 -8.82 -15.90
C THR A 296 8.36 -7.65 -14.98
N ALA A 297 8.11 -6.41 -15.38
CA ALA A 297 8.35 -5.26 -14.50
C ALA A 297 7.48 -5.27 -13.21
N LYS A 298 6.38 -6.03 -13.20
CA LYS A 298 5.40 -6.05 -12.09
C LYS A 298 5.19 -7.42 -11.46
N PHE A 299 5.23 -8.49 -12.27
CA PHE A 299 4.76 -9.82 -11.89
C PHE A 299 5.73 -10.91 -12.29
N PRO A 300 5.92 -11.96 -11.47
CA PRO A 300 6.61 -13.17 -11.87
C PRO A 300 5.80 -13.89 -12.96
N ARG A 301 6.49 -14.51 -13.92
CA ARG A 301 5.85 -15.30 -14.98
C ARG A 301 5.50 -16.72 -14.54
N TRP A 302 6.13 -17.18 -13.46
CA TRP A 302 6.03 -18.52 -12.89
C TRP A 302 4.93 -18.70 -11.85
N ALA A 303 4.17 -17.64 -11.55
CA ALA A 303 3.09 -17.70 -10.57
C ALA A 303 1.88 -16.86 -11.02
N VAL A 304 0.71 -17.29 -10.58
CA VAL A 304 -0.57 -16.61 -10.80
C VAL A 304 -1.46 -16.76 -9.58
N ALA A 305 -2.27 -15.74 -9.30
CA ALA A 305 -3.28 -15.76 -8.26
C ALA A 305 -4.66 -16.00 -8.89
N TYR A 306 -5.29 -17.11 -8.58
CA TYR A 306 -6.69 -17.34 -8.91
C TYR A 306 -7.55 -16.65 -7.86
N LYS A 307 -8.42 -15.76 -8.28
CA LYS A 307 -9.37 -15.05 -7.44
C LYS A 307 -10.75 -15.70 -7.55
N TYR A 308 -11.36 -15.99 -6.40
CA TYR A 308 -12.73 -16.48 -6.42
C TYR A 308 -13.68 -15.42 -6.98
N PRO A 309 -14.74 -15.84 -7.70
CA PRO A 309 -15.76 -14.90 -8.13
C PRO A 309 -16.27 -14.08 -6.93
N PRO A 310 -16.44 -12.76 -7.11
CA PRO A 310 -16.94 -11.92 -6.02
C PRO A 310 -18.31 -12.41 -5.54
N GLU A 311 -18.48 -12.41 -4.23
CA GLU A 311 -19.77 -12.71 -3.61
C GLU A 311 -20.82 -11.71 -4.11
N LYS A 312 -22.01 -12.23 -4.47
CA LYS A 312 -23.15 -11.43 -4.93
C LYS A 312 -24.33 -11.69 -4.04
N LYS A 313 -25.00 -10.64 -3.59
CA LYS A 313 -26.23 -10.74 -2.79
C LYS A 313 -27.30 -9.81 -3.28
N GLU A 314 -28.55 -10.25 -3.16
CA GLU A 314 -29.70 -9.37 -3.39
C GLU A 314 -29.91 -8.47 -2.17
N SER A 315 -30.28 -7.21 -2.43
CA SER A 315 -30.75 -6.25 -1.43
C SER A 315 -31.79 -5.33 -2.03
N LYS A 316 -32.55 -4.64 -1.19
CA LYS A 316 -33.57 -3.69 -1.62
C LYS A 316 -33.03 -2.27 -1.59
N VAL A 317 -33.28 -1.50 -2.64
CA VAL A 317 -32.94 -0.07 -2.71
C VAL A 317 -33.94 0.72 -1.85
N VAL A 318 -33.43 1.33 -0.80
CA VAL A 318 -34.21 2.17 0.12
C VAL A 318 -34.28 3.60 -0.37
N ASP A 319 -33.15 4.09 -0.92
CA ASP A 319 -33.04 5.46 -1.43
C ASP A 319 -31.91 5.56 -2.47
N ILE A 320 -31.88 6.64 -3.24
CA ILE A 320 -30.76 7.00 -4.14
C ILE A 320 -30.31 8.42 -3.80
N VAL A 321 -29.09 8.51 -3.27
CA VAL A 321 -28.51 9.76 -2.79
C VAL A 321 -27.41 10.22 -3.75
N VAL A 322 -27.39 11.51 -4.06
CA VAL A 322 -26.37 12.12 -4.93
C VAL A 322 -25.35 12.87 -4.08
N GLN A 323 -24.08 12.52 -4.25
CA GLN A 323 -22.96 13.17 -3.58
C GLN A 323 -22.17 14.04 -4.56
N VAL A 324 -21.68 15.18 -4.10
CA VAL A 324 -20.84 16.08 -4.89
C VAL A 324 -19.36 15.82 -4.61
N GLY A 325 -18.61 15.44 -5.62
CA GLY A 325 -17.17 15.19 -5.55
C GLY A 325 -16.33 16.49 -5.54
N ARG A 326 -15.02 16.33 -5.35
CA ARG A 326 -14.04 17.43 -5.36
C ARG A 326 -14.09 18.30 -6.63
N THR A 327 -14.23 17.67 -7.77
CA THR A 327 -14.31 18.34 -9.08
C THR A 327 -15.73 18.74 -9.48
N GLY A 328 -16.65 18.79 -8.51
CA GLY A 328 -18.05 19.11 -8.74
C GLY A 328 -18.88 17.96 -9.31
N VAL A 329 -18.30 16.80 -9.61
CA VAL A 329 -19.03 15.65 -10.16
C VAL A 329 -20.08 15.17 -9.18
N LEU A 330 -21.30 15.05 -9.67
CA LEU A 330 -22.41 14.44 -8.96
C LEU A 330 -22.34 12.92 -9.13
N THR A 331 -22.14 12.20 -8.04
CA THR A 331 -22.04 10.74 -8.02
C THR A 331 -23.24 10.15 -7.29
N PRO A 332 -24.13 9.42 -8.01
CA PRO A 332 -25.26 8.75 -7.38
C PRO A 332 -24.81 7.46 -6.69
N LYS A 333 -25.40 7.17 -5.54
CA LYS A 333 -25.27 5.90 -4.81
C LYS A 333 -26.62 5.40 -4.37
N ALA A 334 -26.85 4.10 -4.48
CA ALA A 334 -27.99 3.45 -3.87
C ALA A 334 -27.74 3.24 -2.38
N VAL A 335 -28.65 3.68 -1.54
CA VAL A 335 -28.79 3.25 -0.15
C VAL A 335 -29.61 1.97 -0.17
N ILE A 336 -29.08 0.89 0.37
CA ILE A 336 -29.70 -0.43 0.34
C ILE A 336 -29.96 -0.95 1.75
N GLU A 337 -30.90 -1.88 1.89
CA GLU A 337 -31.02 -2.63 3.13
C GLU A 337 -29.68 -3.29 3.47
N PRO A 338 -29.22 -3.20 4.73
CA PRO A 338 -27.89 -3.72 5.07
C PRO A 338 -27.77 -5.21 4.79
N ILE A 339 -26.75 -5.60 4.02
CA ILE A 339 -26.41 -6.99 3.74
C ILE A 339 -24.97 -7.28 4.15
N ARG A 340 -24.73 -8.52 4.61
CA ARG A 340 -23.35 -8.98 4.84
C ARG A 340 -22.80 -9.52 3.52
N LEU A 341 -21.77 -8.85 3.00
CA LEU A 341 -21.16 -9.15 1.70
C LEU A 341 -19.62 -9.14 1.84
N ALA A 342 -18.98 -10.26 1.51
CA ALA A 342 -17.53 -10.43 1.61
C ALA A 342 -16.98 -9.92 2.96
N GLY A 343 -17.52 -10.46 4.07
CA GLY A 343 -17.05 -10.19 5.43
C GLY A 343 -17.44 -8.83 6.03
N THR A 344 -18.05 -7.91 5.27
CA THR A 344 -18.47 -6.59 5.77
C THR A 344 -19.96 -6.35 5.60
N THR A 345 -20.53 -5.45 6.43
CA THR A 345 -21.90 -4.98 6.23
C THR A 345 -21.89 -3.85 5.20
N VAL A 346 -22.68 -4.04 4.13
CA VAL A 346 -22.84 -3.10 3.03
C VAL A 346 -24.23 -2.51 3.08
N SER A 347 -24.34 -1.19 3.19
CA SER A 347 -25.58 -0.41 3.17
C SER A 347 -25.63 0.62 2.04
N ASN A 348 -24.56 0.74 1.26
CA ASN A 348 -24.49 1.65 0.12
C ASN A 348 -23.76 0.97 -1.05
N ALA A 349 -24.21 1.21 -2.28
CA ALA A 349 -23.58 0.72 -3.50
C ALA A 349 -23.52 1.83 -4.56
N THR A 350 -22.42 1.93 -5.28
CA THR A 350 -22.28 2.97 -6.32
C THR A 350 -23.19 2.70 -7.50
N LEU A 351 -23.72 3.79 -8.08
CA LEU A 351 -24.46 3.78 -9.34
C LEU A 351 -23.66 4.48 -10.46
N HIS A 352 -22.44 4.92 -10.17
CA HIS A 352 -21.49 5.57 -11.06
C HIS A 352 -21.98 6.92 -11.65
N ASN A 353 -23.00 6.93 -12.52
CA ASN A 353 -23.52 8.10 -13.23
C ASN A 353 -24.96 7.84 -13.74
N GLN A 354 -25.57 8.86 -14.38
CA GLN A 354 -26.93 8.75 -14.95
C GLN A 354 -27.01 7.67 -16.04
N ASP A 355 -25.99 7.55 -16.90
CA ASP A 355 -26.02 6.57 -17.99
C ASP A 355 -26.08 5.13 -17.46
N ASN A 356 -25.40 4.86 -16.34
CA ASN A 356 -25.49 3.55 -15.67
C ASN A 356 -26.85 3.34 -14.98
N ILE A 357 -27.43 4.39 -14.40
CA ILE A 357 -28.80 4.35 -13.86
C ILE A 357 -29.80 4.00 -14.97
N ASP A 358 -29.69 4.65 -16.12
CA ASP A 358 -30.57 4.41 -17.28
C ASP A 358 -30.38 3.00 -17.84
N ARG A 359 -29.13 2.54 -17.95
CA ARG A 359 -28.81 1.16 -18.37
C ARG A 359 -29.40 0.10 -17.48
N LEU A 360 -29.34 0.30 -16.16
CA LEU A 360 -29.90 -0.60 -15.15
C LEU A 360 -31.42 -0.44 -15.05
N ASP A 361 -31.97 0.71 -15.41
CA ASP A 361 -33.36 1.13 -15.14
C ASP A 361 -33.69 0.98 -13.66
N ILE A 362 -32.73 1.38 -12.77
CA ILE A 362 -32.87 1.23 -11.32
C ILE A 362 -33.80 2.28 -10.73
N ARG A 363 -34.65 1.87 -9.77
CA ARG A 363 -35.62 2.72 -9.07
C ARG A 363 -35.57 2.48 -7.57
N ILE A 364 -36.01 3.45 -6.80
CA ILE A 364 -36.20 3.28 -5.36
C ILE A 364 -37.27 2.19 -5.14
N GLY A 365 -36.99 1.25 -4.25
CA GLY A 365 -37.83 0.09 -3.98
C GLY A 365 -37.44 -1.18 -4.74
N ASP A 366 -36.57 -1.10 -5.75
CA ASP A 366 -36.10 -2.26 -6.51
C ASP A 366 -35.29 -3.24 -5.66
N THR A 367 -35.42 -4.51 -5.99
CA THR A 367 -34.46 -5.54 -5.55
C THR A 367 -33.28 -5.58 -6.52
N VAL A 368 -32.07 -5.41 -6.02
CA VAL A 368 -30.85 -5.30 -6.80
C VAL A 368 -29.84 -6.36 -6.41
N LEU A 369 -29.04 -6.83 -7.36
CA LEU A 369 -27.89 -7.68 -7.12
C LEU A 369 -26.66 -6.81 -6.90
N VAL A 370 -26.02 -6.97 -5.74
CA VAL A 370 -24.86 -6.17 -5.30
C VAL A 370 -23.63 -7.06 -5.22
N GLN A 371 -22.50 -6.53 -5.69
CA GLN A 371 -21.17 -7.11 -5.49
C GLN A 371 -20.17 -6.02 -5.06
N LYS A 372 -18.95 -6.44 -4.70
CA LYS A 372 -17.83 -5.50 -4.51
C LYS A 372 -16.93 -5.50 -5.74
N ALA A 373 -16.83 -4.38 -6.45
CA ALA A 373 -15.85 -4.18 -7.52
C ALA A 373 -14.44 -4.15 -6.92
N GLY A 374 -13.54 -4.98 -7.46
CA GLY A 374 -12.16 -5.09 -6.98
C GLY A 374 -12.07 -5.47 -5.49
N GLU A 375 -13.04 -6.20 -4.96
CA GLU A 375 -13.15 -6.63 -3.55
C GLU A 375 -13.36 -5.48 -2.53
N ILE A 376 -13.46 -4.24 -2.98
CA ILE A 376 -13.49 -3.04 -2.12
C ILE A 376 -14.81 -2.27 -2.25
N ILE A 377 -15.17 -1.87 -3.47
CA ILE A 377 -16.26 -0.90 -3.71
C ILE A 377 -17.57 -1.63 -4.01
N PRO A 378 -18.61 -1.51 -3.17
CA PRO A 378 -19.92 -2.06 -3.49
C PRO A 378 -20.54 -1.36 -4.71
N GLU A 379 -21.04 -2.14 -5.66
CA GLU A 379 -21.72 -1.65 -6.86
C GLU A 379 -22.99 -2.47 -7.15
N VAL A 380 -23.94 -1.86 -7.83
CA VAL A 380 -25.15 -2.51 -8.32
C VAL A 380 -24.88 -3.11 -9.70
N LEU A 381 -25.01 -4.42 -9.83
CA LEU A 381 -24.82 -5.16 -11.08
C LEU A 381 -26.06 -5.16 -11.97
N SER A 382 -27.20 -5.50 -11.36
CA SER A 382 -28.47 -5.68 -12.06
C SER A 382 -29.64 -5.42 -11.15
N VAL A 383 -30.79 -5.18 -11.75
CA VAL A 383 -32.09 -5.01 -11.11
C VAL A 383 -32.94 -6.26 -11.38
N ASN A 384 -33.55 -6.82 -10.36
CA ASN A 384 -34.54 -7.86 -10.49
C ASN A 384 -35.91 -7.23 -10.78
N LYS A 385 -36.21 -7.07 -12.07
CA LYS A 385 -37.46 -6.39 -12.53
C LYS A 385 -38.73 -7.16 -12.17
N GLU A 386 -38.63 -8.48 -11.94
CA GLU A 386 -39.80 -9.30 -11.55
C GLU A 386 -40.26 -9.00 -10.12
N LYS A 387 -39.32 -8.55 -9.25
CA LYS A 387 -39.59 -8.16 -7.87
C LYS A 387 -39.86 -6.65 -7.71
N ARG A 388 -40.00 -5.90 -8.81
CA ARG A 388 -40.21 -4.44 -8.76
C ARG A 388 -41.59 -4.10 -8.22
N PRO A 389 -41.70 -3.22 -7.20
CA PRO A 389 -43.00 -2.72 -6.74
C PRO A 389 -43.72 -1.91 -7.82
N GLU A 390 -45.02 -1.98 -7.86
CA GLU A 390 -45.85 -1.14 -8.72
C GLU A 390 -45.72 0.35 -8.32
N GLY A 391 -45.83 1.24 -9.30
CA GLY A 391 -45.80 2.71 -9.08
C GLY A 391 -44.43 3.31 -8.82
N THR A 392 -43.33 2.57 -9.03
CA THR A 392 -41.99 3.12 -8.91
C THR A 392 -41.63 4.04 -10.07
N GLU A 393 -41.05 5.21 -9.77
CA GLU A 393 -40.64 6.20 -10.76
C GLU A 393 -39.17 6.04 -11.15
N LYS A 394 -38.83 6.48 -12.38
CA LYS A 394 -37.43 6.53 -12.82
C LYS A 394 -36.67 7.57 -12.02
N PHE A 395 -35.46 7.23 -11.56
CA PHE A 395 -34.58 8.18 -10.92
C PHE A 395 -33.85 9.02 -11.96
N MET A 396 -33.88 10.33 -11.77
CA MET A 396 -33.13 11.30 -12.59
C MET A 396 -32.20 12.10 -11.69
N MET A 397 -31.00 12.34 -12.17
CA MET A 397 -30.07 13.23 -11.46
C MET A 397 -30.69 14.63 -11.33
N PRO A 398 -30.46 15.31 -10.19
CA PRO A 398 -31.03 16.63 -9.96
C PRO A 398 -30.47 17.65 -10.98
N GLU A 399 -31.31 18.60 -11.40
CA GLU A 399 -30.92 19.73 -12.24
C GLU A 399 -30.14 20.80 -11.47
N PHE A 400 -30.22 20.77 -10.14
CA PHE A 400 -29.50 21.67 -9.24
C PHE A 400 -28.64 20.88 -8.28
N CYS A 401 -27.48 21.46 -7.92
CA CYS A 401 -26.55 20.86 -6.99
C CYS A 401 -27.20 20.69 -5.59
N PRO A 402 -27.21 19.48 -5.02
CA PRO A 402 -27.83 19.25 -3.71
C PRO A 402 -27.14 19.99 -2.56
N GLU A 403 -25.89 20.44 -2.75
CA GLU A 403 -25.11 21.09 -1.71
C GLU A 403 -25.20 22.63 -1.73
N CYS A 404 -25.32 23.23 -2.92
CA CYS A 404 -25.30 24.71 -3.03
C CYS A 404 -26.46 25.31 -3.84
N GLY A 405 -27.34 24.50 -4.43
CA GLY A 405 -28.46 24.96 -5.25
C GLY A 405 -28.09 25.55 -6.61
N ALA A 406 -26.83 25.58 -7.01
CA ALA A 406 -26.43 26.05 -8.32
C ALA A 406 -26.82 25.06 -9.44
N PRO A 407 -27.02 25.51 -10.69
CA PRO A 407 -27.29 24.63 -11.80
C PRO A 407 -26.18 23.60 -11.98
N VAL A 408 -26.54 22.43 -12.51
CA VAL A 408 -25.56 21.44 -12.92
C VAL A 408 -25.47 21.36 -14.44
N ALA A 409 -24.31 20.96 -14.96
CA ALA A 409 -24.10 20.75 -16.38
C ALA A 409 -23.45 19.39 -16.64
N ARG A 410 -23.82 18.75 -17.75
CA ARG A 410 -23.16 17.53 -18.22
C ARG A 410 -21.87 17.91 -18.96
N ASP A 411 -20.80 17.15 -18.71
CA ASP A 411 -19.54 17.30 -19.46
C ASP A 411 -19.83 17.05 -20.95
N PRO A 412 -19.35 17.90 -21.90
CA PRO A 412 -19.65 17.77 -23.32
C PRO A 412 -19.27 16.41 -23.92
N ASP A 413 -18.12 15.88 -23.49
CA ASP A 413 -17.52 14.63 -24.01
C ASP A 413 -17.57 13.49 -22.97
N GLY A 414 -18.47 13.56 -21.99
CA GLY A 414 -18.46 12.60 -20.88
C GLY A 414 -19.83 12.32 -20.24
N ALA A 415 -19.86 11.26 -19.44
CA ALA A 415 -21.03 10.85 -18.67
C ALA A 415 -21.20 11.63 -17.34
N ALA A 416 -20.24 12.49 -16.97
CA ALA A 416 -20.25 13.19 -15.70
C ALA A 416 -21.17 14.42 -15.73
N ILE A 417 -22.02 14.55 -14.69
CA ILE A 417 -22.81 15.74 -14.40
C ILE A 417 -22.10 16.49 -13.27
N ARG A 418 -21.95 17.83 -13.40
CA ARG A 418 -21.18 18.64 -12.46
C ARG A 418 -21.94 19.86 -11.98
N CYS A 419 -21.71 20.19 -10.70
CA CYS A 419 -22.06 21.50 -10.18
C CYS A 419 -21.20 22.57 -10.85
N THR A 420 -21.84 23.64 -11.35
CA THR A 420 -21.17 24.73 -12.05
C THR A 420 -20.63 25.82 -11.10
N SER A 421 -20.99 25.77 -9.81
CA SER A 421 -20.55 26.76 -8.84
C SER A 421 -19.14 26.47 -8.31
N PRO A 422 -18.18 27.38 -8.50
CA PRO A 422 -16.85 27.27 -7.89
C PRO A 422 -16.87 27.45 -6.36
N GLU A 423 -17.92 28.06 -5.81
CA GLU A 423 -18.10 28.30 -4.37
C GLU A 423 -18.88 27.20 -3.65
N CYS A 424 -19.14 26.09 -4.33
CA CYS A 424 -19.86 24.97 -3.75
C CYS A 424 -19.19 24.47 -2.46
N PRO A 425 -19.89 24.42 -1.31
CA PRO A 425 -19.32 24.01 -0.02
C PRO A 425 -18.66 22.62 -0.07
N ALA A 426 -19.30 21.67 -0.78
CA ALA A 426 -18.74 20.32 -0.95
C ALA A 426 -17.44 20.31 -1.75
N GLN A 427 -17.31 21.14 -2.78
CA GLN A 427 -16.07 21.28 -3.55
C GLN A 427 -14.99 21.96 -2.69
N ARG A 428 -15.34 23.01 -1.95
CA ARG A 428 -14.43 23.75 -1.06
C ARG A 428 -13.81 22.80 -0.04
N LEU A 429 -14.62 22.05 0.70
CA LEU A 429 -14.15 21.09 1.70
C LEU A 429 -13.20 20.04 1.08
N ARG A 430 -13.60 19.45 -0.03
CA ARG A 430 -12.81 18.38 -0.67
C ARG A 430 -11.52 18.91 -1.30
N ASN A 431 -11.53 20.15 -1.81
CA ASN A 431 -10.33 20.80 -2.31
C ASN A 431 -9.35 21.10 -1.19
N LEU A 432 -9.84 21.60 -0.03
CA LEU A 432 -9.02 21.85 1.14
C LEU A 432 -8.40 20.55 1.69
N ALA A 433 -9.20 19.50 1.84
CA ALA A 433 -8.73 18.19 2.30
C ALA A 433 -7.74 17.55 1.32
N HIS A 434 -7.95 17.72 0.01
CA HIS A 434 -6.99 17.25 -0.99
C HIS A 434 -5.67 18.02 -0.93
N PHE A 435 -5.74 19.36 -0.84
CA PHE A 435 -4.55 20.20 -0.71
C PHE A 435 -3.68 19.77 0.48
N ALA A 436 -4.31 19.43 1.60
CA ALA A 436 -3.62 18.98 2.81
C ALA A 436 -3.14 17.51 2.77
N SER A 437 -3.64 16.71 1.83
CA SER A 437 -3.40 15.26 1.81
C SER A 437 -1.92 14.88 1.67
N ARG A 438 -1.58 13.63 2.06
CA ARG A 438 -0.23 13.06 1.95
C ARG A 438 0.33 13.11 0.52
N GLU A 439 -0.53 13.00 -0.46
CA GLU A 439 -0.17 13.03 -1.89
C GLU A 439 0.10 14.45 -2.43
N ALA A 440 -0.37 15.47 -1.70
CA ALA A 440 -0.24 16.88 -2.03
C ALA A 440 0.72 17.58 -1.05
N MET A 441 0.28 18.56 -0.26
CA MET A 441 1.14 19.35 0.62
C MET A 441 1.54 18.63 1.91
N ASP A 442 0.94 17.47 2.22
CA ASP A 442 1.26 16.61 3.37
C ASP A 442 1.21 17.34 4.72
N ILE A 443 0.08 17.99 4.96
CA ILE A 443 -0.15 18.73 6.20
C ILE A 443 -0.71 17.77 7.26
N GLU A 444 0.16 17.27 8.11
CA GLU A 444 -0.20 16.33 9.17
C GLU A 444 -1.18 16.95 10.16
N GLY A 445 -2.20 16.18 10.56
CA GLY A 445 -3.26 16.65 11.47
C GLY A 445 -4.40 17.37 10.77
N LEU A 446 -4.31 17.72 9.48
CA LEU A 446 -5.36 18.39 8.72
C LEU A 446 -6.24 17.38 7.97
N GLY A 447 -6.95 16.53 8.71
CA GLY A 447 -7.94 15.60 8.15
C GLY A 447 -9.25 16.30 7.75
N ILE A 448 -10.14 15.56 7.05
CA ILE A 448 -11.40 16.10 6.50
C ILE A 448 -12.30 16.73 7.59
N SER A 449 -12.32 16.16 8.80
CA SER A 449 -13.11 16.70 9.91
C SER A 449 -12.58 18.05 10.42
N VAL A 450 -11.26 18.23 10.46
CA VAL A 450 -10.61 19.49 10.83
C VAL A 450 -10.82 20.54 9.72
N CYS A 451 -10.69 20.15 8.44
CA CYS A 451 -11.03 21.01 7.31
C CYS A 451 -12.48 21.50 7.38
N GLN A 452 -13.42 20.63 7.73
CA GLN A 452 -14.83 21.00 7.88
C GLN A 452 -15.04 22.01 9.00
N GLN A 453 -14.37 21.83 10.15
CA GLN A 453 -14.45 22.76 11.26
C GLN A 453 -13.86 24.14 10.91
N LEU A 454 -12.70 24.19 10.23
CA LEU A 454 -12.07 25.41 9.75
C LEU A 454 -12.98 26.19 8.79
N ILE A 455 -13.67 25.50 7.89
CA ILE A 455 -14.63 26.12 6.96
C ILE A 455 -15.85 26.61 7.72
N ASN A 456 -16.43 25.81 8.61
CA ASN A 456 -17.65 26.15 9.35
C ASN A 456 -17.43 27.32 10.31
N SER A 457 -16.23 27.44 10.90
CA SER A 457 -15.85 28.57 11.74
C SER A 457 -15.51 29.85 10.97
N GLY A 458 -15.44 29.77 9.64
CA GLY A 458 -15.05 30.88 8.78
C GLY A 458 -13.55 31.22 8.83
N LEU A 459 -12.73 30.41 9.49
CA LEU A 459 -11.29 30.64 9.60
C LEU A 459 -10.56 30.40 8.26
N VAL A 460 -11.11 29.51 7.41
CA VAL A 460 -10.50 29.17 6.11
C VAL A 460 -11.58 29.00 5.04
N ASN A 461 -11.46 29.71 3.92
CA ASN A 461 -12.30 29.58 2.74
C ASN A 461 -11.55 29.01 1.53
N SER A 462 -10.22 29.12 1.53
CA SER A 462 -9.35 28.63 0.46
C SER A 462 -8.09 27.97 1.02
N PRO A 463 -7.42 27.09 0.27
CA PRO A 463 -6.16 26.47 0.69
C PRO A 463 -5.05 27.48 1.05
N ALA A 464 -5.04 28.65 0.42
CA ALA A 464 -4.03 29.68 0.72
C ALA A 464 -4.20 30.28 2.11
N GLU A 465 -5.43 30.37 2.62
CA GLU A 465 -5.73 30.91 3.94
C GLU A 465 -5.26 30.02 5.10
N LEU A 466 -4.94 28.73 4.82
CA LEU A 466 -4.31 27.86 5.81
C LEU A 466 -3.01 28.47 6.37
N TYR A 467 -2.25 29.16 5.55
CA TYR A 467 -0.95 29.73 5.90
C TYR A 467 -1.05 31.03 6.73
N SER A 468 -2.26 31.57 6.92
CA SER A 468 -2.54 32.71 7.77
C SER A 468 -3.17 32.33 9.13
N LEU A 469 -3.37 31.03 9.38
CA LEU A 469 -3.91 30.52 10.64
C LEU A 469 -2.93 30.74 11.80
N ASP A 470 -3.47 31.09 12.96
CA ASP A 470 -2.74 31.14 14.21
C ASP A 470 -3.21 30.04 15.20
N ALA A 471 -2.29 29.64 16.09
CA ALA A 471 -2.54 28.53 17.01
C ALA A 471 -3.68 28.83 18.02
N GLN A 472 -3.92 30.08 18.36
CA GLN A 472 -4.96 30.45 19.33
C GLN A 472 -6.35 30.24 18.73
N SER A 473 -6.56 30.71 17.49
CA SER A 473 -7.81 30.49 16.74
C SER A 473 -8.10 29.01 16.52
N VAL A 474 -7.08 28.22 16.16
CA VAL A 474 -7.22 26.77 15.96
C VAL A 474 -7.53 26.06 17.29
N ALA A 475 -6.95 26.47 18.41
CA ALA A 475 -7.19 25.88 19.72
C ALA A 475 -8.62 26.09 20.27
N THR A 476 -9.39 27.02 19.68
CA THR A 476 -10.82 27.23 20.05
C THR A 476 -11.77 26.22 19.41
N MET A 477 -11.28 25.44 18.44
CA MET A 477 -12.09 24.45 17.70
C MET A 477 -12.39 23.23 18.58
N ASP A 478 -13.51 22.55 18.29
CA ASP A 478 -13.92 21.36 19.02
C ASP A 478 -12.86 20.24 18.94
N ARG A 479 -12.53 19.65 20.08
CA ARG A 479 -11.50 18.60 20.24
C ARG A 479 -10.10 18.97 19.77
N MET A 480 -9.78 20.27 19.67
CA MET A 480 -8.47 20.79 19.30
C MET A 480 -7.82 21.48 20.50
N GLY A 481 -6.96 20.76 21.23
CA GLY A 481 -6.21 21.34 22.34
C GLY A 481 -4.99 22.15 21.86
N VAL A 482 -4.41 22.96 22.74
CA VAL A 482 -3.25 23.83 22.45
C VAL A 482 -2.10 23.08 21.76
N LYS A 483 -1.73 21.90 22.28
CA LYS A 483 -0.65 21.07 21.69
C LYS A 483 -0.98 20.60 20.26
N SER A 484 -2.24 20.24 19.99
CA SER A 484 -2.67 19.82 18.66
C SER A 484 -2.70 20.98 17.68
N ALA A 485 -3.14 22.16 18.14
CA ALA A 485 -3.11 23.39 17.36
C ALA A 485 -1.67 23.79 16.99
N ASP A 486 -0.75 23.79 17.95
CA ASP A 486 0.68 24.08 17.71
C ASP A 486 1.29 23.10 16.70
N ASN A 487 0.98 21.81 16.81
CA ASN A 487 1.48 20.80 15.86
C ASN A 487 0.91 21.03 14.46
N LEU A 488 -0.36 21.37 14.34
CA LEU A 488 -0.98 21.67 13.05
C LEU A 488 -0.35 22.90 12.39
N ILE A 489 -0.14 23.99 13.14
CA ILE A 489 0.54 25.20 12.60
C ILE A 489 1.97 24.89 12.15
N LYS A 490 2.73 24.09 12.92
CA LYS A 490 4.06 23.62 12.50
C LYS A 490 4.03 22.78 11.23
N ALA A 491 3.03 21.92 11.08
CA ALA A 491 2.85 21.09 9.86
C ALA A 491 2.51 21.96 8.64
N ILE A 492 1.65 22.96 8.82
CA ILE A 492 1.33 23.97 7.78
C ILE A 492 2.60 24.73 7.38
N ASP A 493 3.37 25.22 8.34
CA ASP A 493 4.60 25.98 8.04
C ASP A 493 5.66 25.10 7.35
N LYS A 494 5.84 23.87 7.79
CA LYS A 494 6.71 22.88 7.13
C LYS A 494 6.31 22.66 5.66
N SER A 495 5.02 22.64 5.34
CA SER A 495 4.52 22.38 3.99
C SER A 495 4.89 23.47 2.99
N LYS A 496 5.25 24.70 3.42
CA LYS A 496 5.74 25.78 2.55
C LYS A 496 6.91 25.34 1.67
N ASN A 497 7.72 24.41 2.15
CA ASN A 497 8.92 23.89 1.47
C ASN A 497 8.69 22.53 0.79
N ALA A 498 7.43 22.13 0.55
CA ALA A 498 7.09 20.84 -0.07
C ALA A 498 7.54 20.71 -1.54
N GLY A 499 7.82 21.84 -2.21
CA GLY A 499 8.29 21.90 -3.59
C GLY A 499 7.19 21.88 -4.65
N LEU A 500 7.55 22.29 -5.87
CA LEU A 500 6.62 22.51 -6.97
C LEU A 500 5.79 21.26 -7.35
N ALA A 501 6.39 20.09 -7.37
CA ALA A 501 5.69 18.87 -7.74
C ALA A 501 4.48 18.58 -6.83
N ARG A 502 4.66 18.73 -5.51
CA ARG A 502 3.59 18.56 -4.53
C ARG A 502 2.54 19.67 -4.63
N LEU A 503 2.96 20.90 -4.85
CA LEU A 503 2.07 22.04 -5.04
C LEU A 503 1.19 21.88 -6.29
N LEU A 504 1.74 21.42 -7.42
CA LEU A 504 0.97 21.14 -8.64
C LEU A 504 -0.07 20.03 -8.41
N CYS A 505 0.30 18.99 -7.67
CA CYS A 505 -0.66 17.96 -7.25
C CYS A 505 -1.77 18.57 -6.37
N ALA A 506 -1.39 19.45 -5.42
CA ALA A 506 -2.30 20.11 -4.49
C ALA A 506 -3.31 21.04 -5.16
N PHE A 507 -2.97 21.67 -6.29
CA PHE A 507 -3.90 22.48 -7.07
C PHE A 507 -5.08 21.66 -7.63
N GLY A 508 -4.92 20.34 -7.76
CA GLY A 508 -5.98 19.44 -8.18
C GLY A 508 -6.42 19.67 -9.64
N ILE A 509 -5.53 20.15 -10.50
CA ILE A 509 -5.76 20.31 -11.93
C ILE A 509 -6.18 18.96 -12.52
N ARG A 510 -7.21 18.97 -13.36
CA ARG A 510 -7.72 17.72 -13.98
C ARG A 510 -6.59 16.99 -14.71
N GLN A 511 -6.51 15.67 -14.51
CA GLN A 511 -5.47 14.77 -15.06
C GLN A 511 -4.02 15.05 -14.61
N VAL A 512 -3.79 16.02 -13.73
CA VAL A 512 -2.48 16.26 -13.13
C VAL A 512 -2.44 15.60 -11.75
N GLY A 513 -2.04 14.31 -11.70
CA GLY A 513 -1.75 13.58 -10.47
C GLY A 513 -0.27 13.68 -10.12
N GLN A 514 0.19 12.96 -9.09
CA GLN A 514 1.58 12.98 -8.59
C GLN A 514 2.64 12.80 -9.70
N LYS A 515 2.43 11.81 -10.60
CA LYS A 515 3.39 11.53 -11.69
C LYS A 515 3.51 12.69 -12.66
N ALA A 516 2.38 13.18 -13.19
CA ALA A 516 2.37 14.32 -14.12
C ALA A 516 2.90 15.59 -13.45
N ALA A 517 2.52 15.86 -12.20
CA ALA A 517 3.01 16.99 -11.42
C ALA A 517 4.55 16.95 -11.23
N LYS A 518 5.12 15.76 -10.94
CA LYS A 518 6.57 15.59 -10.84
C LYS A 518 7.26 15.83 -12.16
N THR A 519 6.77 15.26 -13.26
CA THR A 519 7.35 15.44 -14.60
C THR A 519 7.31 16.90 -15.05
N LEU A 520 6.19 17.60 -14.81
CA LEU A 520 6.04 19.04 -15.10
C LEU A 520 7.01 19.88 -14.25
N ALA A 521 7.10 19.60 -12.94
CA ALA A 521 8.00 20.31 -12.04
C ALA A 521 9.47 20.14 -12.42
N GLN A 522 9.88 18.93 -12.81
CA GLN A 522 11.24 18.66 -13.31
C GLN A 522 11.54 19.42 -14.61
N HIS A 523 10.58 19.42 -15.55
CA HIS A 523 10.77 20.04 -16.86
C HIS A 523 10.86 21.57 -16.79
N PHE A 524 9.90 22.20 -16.07
CA PHE A 524 9.83 23.67 -16.02
C PHE A 524 10.66 24.30 -14.90
N GLY A 525 10.98 23.54 -13.87
CA GLY A 525 11.78 23.98 -12.71
C GLY A 525 11.07 24.95 -11.77
N THR A 526 10.25 25.87 -12.29
CA THR A 526 9.50 26.85 -11.49
C THR A 526 8.03 26.97 -11.98
N LEU A 527 7.14 27.36 -11.06
CA LEU A 527 5.73 27.58 -11.40
C LEU A 527 5.57 28.71 -12.44
N ASP A 528 6.39 29.78 -12.36
CA ASP A 528 6.29 30.92 -13.28
C ASP A 528 6.59 30.51 -14.73
N LYS A 529 7.56 29.63 -14.97
CA LYS A 529 7.83 29.08 -16.30
C LYS A 529 6.66 28.21 -16.79
N LEU A 530 6.12 27.36 -15.91
CA LEU A 530 4.97 26.54 -16.24
C LEU A 530 3.72 27.37 -16.59
N MET A 531 3.47 28.46 -15.86
CA MET A 531 2.33 29.36 -16.13
C MET A 531 2.43 30.10 -17.47
N GLN A 532 3.67 30.30 -17.98
CA GLN A 532 3.91 30.96 -19.27
C GLN A 532 3.95 29.98 -20.43
N ALA A 533 4.00 28.67 -20.15
CA ALA A 533 4.10 27.64 -21.17
C ALA A 533 2.84 27.58 -22.06
N THR A 534 3.05 27.45 -23.34
CA THR A 534 2.00 27.21 -24.33
C THR A 534 1.52 25.74 -24.30
N ALA A 535 0.36 25.47 -24.85
CA ALA A 535 -0.14 24.09 -24.94
C ALA A 535 0.83 23.17 -25.72
N ASP A 536 1.53 23.69 -26.74
CA ASP A 536 2.48 22.90 -27.52
C ASP A 536 3.76 22.58 -26.73
N GLU A 537 4.25 23.50 -25.91
CA GLU A 537 5.37 23.25 -25.00
C GLU A 537 5.00 22.24 -23.91
N LEU A 538 3.78 22.28 -23.41
CA LEU A 538 3.29 21.28 -22.44
C LEU A 538 3.24 19.86 -23.03
N LYS A 539 2.88 19.71 -24.31
CA LYS A 539 2.82 18.39 -24.99
C LYS A 539 4.19 17.74 -25.21
N VAL A 540 5.28 18.51 -25.16
CA VAL A 540 6.64 17.96 -25.24
C VAL A 540 7.00 17.18 -23.96
N VAL A 541 6.30 17.49 -22.85
CA VAL A 541 6.53 16.81 -21.56
C VAL A 541 5.98 15.39 -21.61
N PRO A 542 6.74 14.35 -21.24
CA PRO A 542 6.28 12.98 -21.20
C PRO A 542 4.98 12.82 -20.40
N ASP A 543 4.06 12.00 -20.89
CA ASP A 543 2.74 11.70 -20.30
C ASP A 543 1.74 12.90 -20.32
N ILE A 544 2.05 14.01 -20.96
CA ILE A 544 1.15 15.17 -21.13
C ILE A 544 0.63 15.19 -22.57
N GLY A 545 -0.64 14.83 -22.76
CA GLY A 545 -1.34 14.91 -24.05
C GLY A 545 -2.16 16.20 -24.22
N ASP A 546 -2.82 16.35 -25.38
CA ASP A 546 -3.65 17.52 -25.72
C ASP A 546 -4.69 17.87 -24.65
N ILE A 547 -5.39 16.85 -24.12
CA ILE A 547 -6.44 17.04 -23.11
C ILE A 547 -5.84 17.57 -21.79
N THR A 548 -4.71 17.00 -21.34
CA THR A 548 -4.06 17.43 -20.10
C THR A 548 -3.46 18.83 -20.25
N ALA A 549 -2.82 19.12 -21.38
CA ALA A 549 -2.29 20.44 -21.68
C ALA A 549 -3.40 21.51 -21.70
N GLY A 550 -4.57 21.17 -22.27
CA GLY A 550 -5.76 22.04 -22.24
C GLY A 550 -6.20 22.35 -20.81
N PHE A 551 -6.34 21.34 -19.95
CA PHE A 551 -6.72 21.57 -18.55
C PHE A 551 -5.71 22.41 -17.76
N ILE A 552 -4.42 22.26 -18.02
CA ILE A 552 -3.37 23.05 -17.37
C ILE A 552 -3.49 24.52 -17.77
N THR A 553 -3.57 24.81 -19.08
CA THR A 553 -3.66 26.19 -19.59
C THR A 553 -4.96 26.86 -19.15
N GLU A 554 -6.09 26.16 -19.21
CA GLU A 554 -7.38 26.65 -18.74
C GLU A 554 -7.33 27.00 -17.25
N TRP A 555 -6.79 26.09 -16.41
CA TRP A 555 -6.71 26.31 -14.96
C TRP A 555 -5.87 27.54 -14.60
N PHE A 556 -4.72 27.76 -15.24
CA PHE A 556 -3.89 28.94 -15.01
C PHE A 556 -4.49 30.25 -15.59
N ALA A 557 -5.41 30.12 -16.54
CA ALA A 557 -6.14 31.27 -17.09
C ALA A 557 -7.22 31.80 -16.12
N LEU A 558 -7.75 30.94 -15.22
CA LEU A 558 -8.81 31.30 -14.29
C LEU A 558 -8.36 32.41 -13.31
N PRO A 559 -9.16 33.50 -13.12
CA PRO A 559 -8.84 34.56 -12.17
C PRO A 559 -8.66 34.04 -10.72
N GLN A 560 -9.45 33.04 -10.33
CA GLN A 560 -9.42 32.42 -9.00
C GLN A 560 -8.11 31.65 -8.78
N SER A 561 -7.63 30.90 -9.77
CA SER A 561 -6.35 30.18 -9.69
C SER A 561 -5.18 31.14 -9.54
N ARG A 562 -5.20 32.25 -10.31
CA ARG A 562 -4.18 33.31 -10.18
C ARG A 562 -4.21 34.00 -8.84
N HIS A 563 -5.41 34.25 -8.29
CA HIS A 563 -5.58 34.81 -6.95
C HIS A 563 -5.02 33.86 -5.89
N GLN A 564 -5.35 32.58 -5.95
CA GLN A 564 -4.81 31.55 -5.04
C GLN A 564 -3.29 31.47 -5.10
N ILE A 565 -2.70 31.48 -6.30
CA ILE A 565 -1.24 31.47 -6.49
C ILE A 565 -0.61 32.72 -5.86
N LYS A 566 -1.23 33.89 -6.04
CA LYS A 566 -0.75 35.13 -5.42
C LYS A 566 -0.71 35.03 -3.91
N LEU A 567 -1.80 34.56 -3.27
CA LEU A 567 -1.87 34.40 -1.81
C LEU A 567 -0.85 33.37 -1.29
N LEU A 568 -0.67 32.26 -1.98
CA LEU A 568 0.36 31.25 -1.63
C LEU A 568 1.78 31.82 -1.71
N ARG A 569 2.05 32.66 -2.71
CA ARG A 569 3.32 33.37 -2.85
C ARG A 569 3.58 34.35 -1.71
N GLU A 570 2.56 35.15 -1.35
CA GLU A 570 2.60 36.08 -0.23
C GLU A 570 2.80 35.36 1.11
N ALA A 571 2.27 34.14 1.24
CA ALA A 571 2.46 33.27 2.40
C ALA A 571 3.86 32.60 2.47
N GLY A 572 4.69 32.76 1.43
CA GLY A 572 6.04 32.19 1.39
C GLY A 572 6.12 30.73 1.00
N VAL A 573 5.11 30.20 0.29
CA VAL A 573 5.16 28.83 -0.27
C VAL A 573 6.17 28.78 -1.42
N SER A 574 7.02 27.75 -1.44
CA SER A 574 8.03 27.55 -2.48
C SER A 574 7.38 27.12 -3.80
N PHE A 575 7.74 27.84 -4.87
CA PHE A 575 7.29 27.57 -6.24
C PHE A 575 8.40 26.92 -7.09
N GLU A 576 9.44 26.43 -6.45
CA GLU A 576 10.59 25.82 -7.09
C GLU A 576 10.51 24.30 -7.02
N SER A 577 10.99 23.64 -8.06
CA SER A 577 11.15 22.19 -8.06
C SER A 577 12.34 21.81 -7.19
N LEU A 578 12.15 20.86 -6.28
CA LEU A 578 13.24 20.27 -5.52
C LEU A 578 14.14 19.39 -6.40
N ASP A 579 13.59 18.88 -7.50
CA ASP A 579 14.23 17.97 -8.46
C ASP A 579 14.46 18.67 -9.82
N ALA A 580 14.60 20.00 -9.86
CA ALA A 580 14.79 20.71 -11.12
C ALA A 580 16.10 20.29 -11.80
N VAL A 581 16.03 20.04 -13.10
CA VAL A 581 17.20 19.75 -13.92
C VAL A 581 18.09 21.01 -13.92
N LYS A 582 19.26 20.93 -13.31
CA LYS A 582 20.19 22.05 -13.17
C LYS A 582 20.72 22.50 -14.53
N ASP A 583 21.07 21.54 -15.37
CA ASP A 583 21.40 21.71 -16.78
C ASP A 583 21.15 20.38 -17.55
N SER A 584 21.33 20.41 -18.87
CA SER A 584 21.07 19.28 -19.75
C SER A 584 22.31 18.48 -20.16
N ARG A 585 23.45 18.63 -19.44
CA ARG A 585 24.73 17.98 -19.82
C ARG A 585 24.68 16.47 -19.88
N PHE A 586 23.75 15.84 -19.13
CA PHE A 586 23.50 14.38 -19.15
C PHE A 586 22.25 14.01 -19.95
N ALA A 587 21.65 14.93 -20.70
CA ALA A 587 20.44 14.64 -21.48
C ALA A 587 20.70 13.50 -22.48
N GLY A 588 19.82 12.50 -22.47
CA GLY A 588 19.94 11.31 -23.31
C GLY A 588 20.95 10.26 -22.81
N LEU A 589 21.71 10.52 -21.75
CA LEU A 589 22.66 9.58 -21.17
C LEU A 589 21.99 8.71 -20.10
N THR A 590 22.31 7.41 -20.12
CA THR A 590 21.86 6.47 -19.11
C THR A 590 23.06 5.99 -18.28
N PHE A 591 22.96 6.18 -16.98
CA PHE A 591 23.98 5.77 -16.01
C PHE A 591 23.51 4.55 -15.22
N VAL A 592 24.43 3.65 -14.88
CA VAL A 592 24.19 2.55 -13.93
C VAL A 592 25.21 2.64 -12.81
N LEU A 593 24.71 2.60 -11.57
CA LEU A 593 25.56 2.67 -10.39
C LEU A 593 25.86 1.26 -9.86
N THR A 594 27.12 1.00 -9.51
CA THR A 594 27.56 -0.29 -8.96
C THR A 594 28.70 -0.10 -7.95
N GLY A 595 28.74 -0.94 -6.91
CA GLY A 595 29.68 -0.77 -5.80
C GLY A 595 29.27 0.30 -4.80
N GLU A 596 30.12 0.54 -3.81
CA GLU A 596 29.96 1.57 -2.78
C GLU A 596 30.71 2.82 -3.20
N LEU A 597 30.03 3.98 -3.23
CA LEU A 597 30.63 5.27 -3.51
C LEU A 597 31.05 5.90 -2.17
N SER A 598 32.23 6.51 -2.13
CA SER A 598 32.82 7.06 -0.91
C SER A 598 32.22 8.42 -0.51
N GLY A 599 31.81 9.24 -1.48
CA GLY A 599 31.27 10.59 -1.27
C GLY A 599 29.77 10.70 -1.43
N TYR A 600 29.08 9.68 -1.92
CA TYR A 600 27.64 9.71 -2.18
C TYR A 600 26.95 8.41 -1.76
N LYS A 601 25.75 8.53 -1.17
CA LYS A 601 24.81 7.40 -1.17
C LYS A 601 24.32 7.17 -2.59
N ARG A 602 23.91 5.93 -2.88
CA ARG A 602 23.47 5.53 -4.22
C ARG A 602 22.32 6.40 -4.76
N ASP A 603 21.36 6.72 -3.87
CA ASP A 603 20.20 7.54 -4.23
C ASP A 603 20.59 9.02 -4.44
N GLU A 604 21.59 9.51 -3.72
CA GLU A 604 22.14 10.85 -3.90
C GLU A 604 22.86 10.99 -5.26
N ALA A 605 23.67 9.99 -5.62
CA ALA A 605 24.31 9.97 -6.93
C ALA A 605 23.29 9.83 -8.08
N ALA A 606 22.23 9.04 -7.89
CA ALA A 606 21.15 8.94 -8.86
C ALA A 606 20.39 10.26 -9.01
N ALA A 607 20.07 10.94 -7.92
CA ALA A 607 19.44 12.26 -7.92
C ALA A 607 20.31 13.33 -8.61
N ILE A 608 21.64 13.28 -8.41
CA ILE A 608 22.58 14.17 -9.11
C ILE A 608 22.53 13.91 -10.62
N ILE A 609 22.59 12.65 -11.07
CA ILE A 609 22.50 12.31 -12.49
C ILE A 609 21.20 12.85 -13.10
N GLU A 610 20.07 12.64 -12.42
CA GLU A 610 18.75 13.12 -12.84
C GLU A 610 18.68 14.64 -12.83
N SER A 611 19.32 15.32 -11.89
CA SER A 611 19.38 16.79 -11.83
C SER A 611 20.16 17.43 -12.97
N TYR A 612 20.97 16.66 -13.69
CA TYR A 612 21.66 17.07 -14.91
C TYR A 612 21.04 16.48 -16.20
N GLY A 613 19.75 16.03 -16.12
CA GLY A 613 19.00 15.53 -17.27
C GLY A 613 19.33 14.10 -17.70
N GLY A 614 20.16 13.37 -16.96
CA GLY A 614 20.49 11.98 -17.21
C GLY A 614 19.44 11.02 -16.64
N LYS A 615 19.59 9.74 -16.96
CA LYS A 615 18.74 8.65 -16.44
C LYS A 615 19.56 7.68 -15.60
N ALA A 616 19.21 7.48 -14.34
CA ALA A 616 19.75 6.40 -13.52
C ALA A 616 18.98 5.08 -13.78
N SER A 617 19.69 3.98 -14.01
CA SER A 617 19.11 2.66 -14.28
C SER A 617 19.68 1.61 -13.33
N SER A 618 18.84 0.64 -12.98
CA SER A 618 19.23 -0.46 -12.09
C SER A 618 20.01 -1.57 -12.77
N SER A 619 19.99 -1.66 -14.11
CA SER A 619 20.61 -2.76 -14.88
C SER A 619 21.42 -2.26 -16.07
N VAL A 620 22.55 -2.94 -16.33
CA VAL A 620 23.42 -2.67 -17.47
C VAL A 620 22.85 -3.29 -18.74
N SER A 621 22.72 -2.49 -19.81
CA SER A 621 22.23 -2.90 -21.12
C SER A 621 23.00 -2.16 -22.23
N LYS A 622 22.84 -2.53 -23.51
CA LYS A 622 23.42 -1.81 -24.66
C LYS A 622 23.02 -0.33 -24.76
N LYS A 623 21.97 0.07 -24.02
CA LYS A 623 21.51 1.47 -23.93
C LYS A 623 22.18 2.25 -22.78
N THR A 624 23.02 1.61 -21.98
CA THR A 624 23.75 2.26 -20.88
C THR A 624 24.92 3.06 -21.45
N SER A 625 24.99 4.33 -21.11
CA SER A 625 26.06 5.24 -21.57
C SER A 625 27.30 5.14 -20.67
N TYR A 626 27.07 5.09 -19.35
CA TYR A 626 28.14 5.04 -18.35
C TYR A 626 27.78 4.09 -17.21
N VAL A 627 28.80 3.43 -16.66
CA VAL A 627 28.68 2.71 -15.38
C VAL A 627 29.57 3.42 -14.37
N LEU A 628 28.93 4.06 -13.36
CA LEU A 628 29.63 4.66 -12.22
C LEU A 628 29.95 3.53 -11.23
N ALA A 629 31.24 3.23 -11.09
CA ALA A 629 31.74 2.14 -10.27
C ALA A 629 32.45 2.67 -9.03
N GLY A 630 31.96 2.31 -7.85
CA GLY A 630 32.61 2.49 -6.57
C GLY A 630 33.39 1.23 -6.15
N GLU A 631 33.81 1.19 -4.87
CA GLU A 631 34.49 0.03 -4.28
C GLU A 631 33.60 -1.22 -4.30
N ASN A 632 34.21 -2.39 -4.39
CA ASN A 632 33.52 -3.68 -4.42
C ASN A 632 32.45 -3.85 -5.52
N ALA A 633 32.67 -3.22 -6.67
CA ALA A 633 31.76 -3.30 -7.81
C ALA A 633 31.64 -4.75 -8.34
N GLY A 634 30.42 -5.31 -8.29
CA GLY A 634 30.13 -6.73 -8.56
C GLY A 634 29.79 -7.04 -10.03
N SER A 635 28.75 -7.86 -10.23
CA SER A 635 28.32 -8.41 -11.55
C SER A 635 28.02 -7.36 -12.61
N LYS A 636 27.57 -6.15 -12.23
CA LYS A 636 27.25 -5.06 -13.16
C LYS A 636 28.51 -4.51 -13.84
N LEU A 637 29.64 -4.44 -13.12
CA LEU A 637 30.92 -4.04 -13.69
C LEU A 637 31.42 -5.07 -14.73
N LYS A 638 31.32 -6.36 -14.41
CA LYS A 638 31.66 -7.43 -15.38
C LYS A 638 30.83 -7.30 -16.65
N LYS A 639 29.54 -7.13 -16.51
CA LYS A 639 28.62 -6.97 -17.64
C LYS A 639 28.88 -5.68 -18.44
N ALA A 640 29.30 -4.60 -17.80
CA ALA A 640 29.68 -3.37 -18.49
C ALA A 640 30.90 -3.60 -19.39
N ASN A 641 31.93 -4.26 -18.87
CA ASN A 641 33.14 -4.62 -19.61
C ASN A 641 32.83 -5.56 -20.79
N GLU A 642 31.97 -6.58 -20.60
CA GLU A 642 31.53 -7.49 -21.66
C GLU A 642 30.78 -6.76 -22.79
N LEU A 643 30.03 -5.71 -22.48
CA LEU A 643 29.26 -4.92 -23.44
C LEU A 643 30.03 -3.71 -23.98
N GLY A 644 31.28 -3.48 -23.55
CA GLY A 644 32.13 -2.36 -23.98
C GLY A 644 31.58 -1.00 -23.53
N ILE A 645 30.88 -0.92 -22.37
CA ILE A 645 30.31 0.30 -21.87
C ILE A 645 31.36 1.07 -21.04
N ASN A 646 31.38 2.39 -21.18
CA ASN A 646 32.30 3.23 -20.43
C ASN A 646 32.08 3.13 -18.92
N VAL A 647 33.11 2.70 -18.20
CA VAL A 647 33.12 2.68 -16.74
C VAL A 647 33.85 3.91 -16.23
N ILE A 648 33.19 4.66 -15.34
CA ILE A 648 33.74 5.87 -14.72
C ILE A 648 33.90 5.71 -13.22
N SER A 649 34.93 6.32 -12.65
CA SER A 649 35.12 6.41 -11.21
C SER A 649 34.29 7.55 -10.62
N GLU A 650 34.19 7.60 -9.30
CA GLU A 650 33.56 8.70 -8.58
C GLU A 650 34.27 10.06 -8.82
N GLU A 651 35.58 10.04 -8.95
CA GLU A 651 36.35 11.24 -9.28
C GLU A 651 35.99 11.77 -10.68
N GLN A 652 35.94 10.88 -11.68
CA GLN A 652 35.52 11.23 -13.03
C GLN A 652 34.07 11.72 -13.07
N PHE A 653 33.18 11.10 -12.30
CA PHE A 653 31.81 11.58 -12.16
C PHE A 653 31.78 12.99 -11.56
N ASN A 654 32.57 13.25 -10.52
CA ASN A 654 32.70 14.57 -9.91
C ASN A 654 33.22 15.63 -10.88
N GLU A 655 34.08 15.25 -11.81
CA GLU A 655 34.52 16.15 -12.88
C GLU A 655 33.41 16.44 -13.89
N MET A 656 32.58 15.44 -14.21
CA MET A 656 31.44 15.62 -15.13
C MET A 656 30.33 16.51 -14.55
N ILE A 657 30.22 16.64 -13.25
CA ILE A 657 29.19 17.47 -12.59
C ILE A 657 29.71 18.86 -12.18
N LYS A 658 31.02 19.14 -12.27
CA LYS A 658 31.57 20.49 -12.16
C LYS A 658 31.25 21.30 -13.42
#